data_09173496d13c083212f510e3aeeca6c7
#
_entry.id   09173496d13c083212f510e3aeeca6c7
#
_cell.length_a   1.000
_cell.length_b   1.000
_cell.length_c   1.000
_cell.angle_alpha   90.00
_cell.angle_beta   90.00
_cell.angle_gamma   90.00
#
_symmetry.space_group_name_H-M   'P 1'
#
loop_
_entity.id
_entity.type
_entity.pdbx_description
1 polymer ?
#
loop_
_entity_poly.entity_id
_entity_poly.type
_entity_poly.pdbx_seq_one_letter_code
_entity_poly.pdbx_strand_id
1 'polypeptide(L)'
;GCHELRGYGHSFSSIGLGKAIANILGTPNYFGSEARGLTWTAILQDAEERAAEFRGDVRARLQNPDRFFPKVWKRAEAVAQGELTWQEYSDEVREWEEKIPVSIRHLLDIKPRPDAKLVDPSDVDLRVGNHDMPIIISAMSYGSQGELAYRTYADAAKMLNTVCMNGEGGELLDMLGKYKQWRGQQVASGRFGVNIGFLNSADFIEIKIGQGAKPGEGGHLPGFKVTEQVAASRGTTPGVALISPSNNHDLYSIEDLAQLIDELKTANPHAKVSVKIPVVPGVGIIAVGVAKAGADIITCTGYTGGTGAARAHALRHVGLPAEIGVWLAHRSLIASGLRDDVELWVDGGMKTGRDVVKMMCLGANRVGFGTLAMVAVGCTICRGCQDGTCHVGITTHVKTKEEADRKGFKAFRPFEEKGSPHGIYNVFCAVTDDIRKWVAKLGYDNAQDIVGKADLLEQISMHDQIDLSDLTKPIPQRDGMPAQRGGLRISRPRNIISRQITEEVARYVNKGEYELTYDDEQVMAHDRALGTHLCGAIKRGEIPDNERLDAVHLSFSNSAVPGNGLGAFIDEPVTILAEGGAQDGVGKCAKGGTINILKVLNHNGARLDGSVGKSFAYGAQGGFFIVQGDADTRACIRMSGADVIFGGMIHEPLRDDLGGLGARANLKGYAFEYMTSGRALVLGDPGPWICAGMTGGTVYQRVQPE
;
A
#
# COMPACT_ATOMS: atom_id res chain seq x y z
N GLY A 1 -21.77 14.94 -9.25
CA GLY A 1 -22.24 13.81 -9.95
C GLY A 1 -21.18 13.14 -10.83
N CYS A 2 -21.59 12.20 -11.66
CA CYS A 2 -20.67 11.41 -12.50
C CYS A 2 -19.80 12.25 -13.45
N HIS A 3 -20.27 13.41 -13.90
CA HIS A 3 -19.51 14.29 -14.76
C HIS A 3 -18.36 15.01 -14.05
N GLU A 4 -18.41 15.13 -12.75
CA GLU A 4 -17.30 15.68 -11.95
C GLU A 4 -16.15 14.66 -11.85
N LEU A 5 -16.47 13.39 -11.83
CA LEU A 5 -15.48 12.30 -11.87
C LEU A 5 -14.80 12.16 -13.25
N ARG A 6 -15.45 12.63 -14.31
CA ARG A 6 -14.91 12.59 -15.68
C ARG A 6 -13.60 13.32 -15.85
N GLY A 7 -13.37 14.36 -15.08
CA GLY A 7 -12.12 15.11 -15.12
C GLY A 7 -10.93 14.38 -14.53
N TYR A 8 -11.18 13.36 -13.74
CA TYR A 8 -10.11 12.65 -13.04
C TYR A 8 -9.33 11.78 -14.01
N GLY A 9 -8.03 11.97 -14.05
CA GLY A 9 -7.14 11.23 -14.94
C GLY A 9 -7.20 11.64 -16.41
N HIS A 10 -7.99 12.63 -16.79
CA HIS A 10 -8.01 13.21 -18.12
C HIS A 10 -6.97 14.30 -18.31
N SER A 11 -6.77 14.65 -19.58
CA SER A 11 -6.06 15.87 -19.95
C SER A 11 -6.84 17.10 -19.47
N PHE A 12 -6.19 18.26 -19.43
CA PHE A 12 -6.81 19.54 -19.07
C PHE A 12 -7.98 19.98 -19.96
N SER A 13 -8.22 19.28 -21.04
CA SER A 13 -9.43 19.46 -21.86
C SER A 13 -10.71 18.97 -21.16
N SER A 14 -10.61 18.28 -20.03
CA SER A 14 -11.76 17.78 -19.30
C SER A 14 -12.32 18.83 -18.34
N ILE A 15 -13.61 19.11 -18.51
CA ILE A 15 -14.36 20.02 -17.66
C ILE A 15 -14.36 19.57 -16.18
N GLY A 16 -14.53 18.28 -15.96
CA GLY A 16 -14.56 17.73 -14.62
C GLY A 16 -13.25 17.92 -13.87
N LEU A 17 -12.12 17.87 -14.57
CA LEU A 17 -10.82 18.11 -13.94
C LEU A 17 -10.70 19.55 -13.46
N GLY A 18 -11.04 20.54 -14.29
CA GLY A 18 -10.98 21.95 -13.90
C GLY A 18 -11.87 22.26 -12.69
N LYS A 19 -13.10 21.74 -12.69
CA LYS A 19 -14.03 21.90 -11.58
C LYS A 19 -13.54 21.21 -10.30
N ALA A 20 -13.00 19.99 -10.43
CA ALA A 20 -12.46 19.27 -9.28
C ALA A 20 -11.24 20.00 -8.68
N ILE A 21 -10.33 20.51 -9.52
CA ILE A 21 -9.20 21.31 -9.06
C ILE A 21 -9.67 22.57 -8.34
N ALA A 22 -10.60 23.32 -8.93
CA ALA A 22 -11.12 24.53 -8.31
C ALA A 22 -11.80 24.25 -6.96
N ASN A 23 -12.59 23.19 -6.85
CA ASN A 23 -13.22 22.81 -5.60
C ASN A 23 -12.21 22.40 -4.52
N ILE A 24 -11.16 21.67 -4.90
CA ILE A 24 -10.11 21.22 -3.95
C ILE A 24 -9.27 22.40 -3.46
N LEU A 25 -8.91 23.31 -4.34
CA LEU A 25 -8.08 24.46 -4.01
C LEU A 25 -8.91 25.60 -3.37
N GLY A 26 -10.24 25.53 -3.41
CA GLY A 26 -11.12 26.60 -2.96
C GLY A 26 -11.09 27.84 -3.85
N THR A 27 -10.68 27.69 -5.10
CA THR A 27 -10.59 28.75 -6.11
C THR A 27 -11.81 28.72 -7.04
N PRO A 28 -12.17 29.83 -7.69
CA PRO A 28 -13.17 29.82 -8.75
C PRO A 28 -12.75 28.90 -9.90
N ASN A 29 -13.72 28.28 -10.56
CA ASN A 29 -13.45 27.42 -11.72
C ASN A 29 -13.20 28.26 -12.98
N TYR A 30 -11.94 28.51 -13.29
CA TYR A 30 -11.52 29.20 -14.50
C TYR A 30 -11.22 28.29 -15.68
N PHE A 31 -11.43 26.99 -15.53
CA PHE A 31 -11.06 26.03 -16.56
C PHE A 31 -11.93 26.13 -17.84
N GLY A 32 -12.86 27.05 -17.89
CA GLY A 32 -13.67 27.28 -19.07
C GLY A 32 -14.58 26.11 -19.40
N SER A 33 -15.16 25.50 -18.39
CA SER A 33 -16.14 24.43 -18.55
C SER A 33 -17.29 24.84 -19.47
N GLU A 34 -17.62 26.10 -19.46
CA GLU A 34 -18.67 26.71 -20.31
C GLU A 34 -18.16 26.99 -21.72
N ALA A 35 -16.90 27.41 -21.87
CA ALA A 35 -16.30 27.69 -23.17
C ALA A 35 -16.01 26.44 -24.01
N ARG A 36 -15.75 25.32 -23.35
CA ARG A 36 -15.58 24.00 -24.00
C ARG A 36 -16.79 23.10 -23.84
N GLY A 37 -17.88 23.66 -23.39
CA GLY A 37 -19.17 23.10 -23.03
C GLY A 37 -19.32 21.61 -23.25
N LEU A 38 -19.82 20.91 -22.24
CA LEU A 38 -20.50 19.65 -22.46
C LEU A 38 -21.74 19.93 -23.34
N THR A 39 -21.50 20.19 -24.63
CA THR A 39 -22.59 20.20 -25.58
C THR A 39 -23.13 18.79 -25.67
N TRP A 40 -24.43 18.64 -25.89
CA TRP A 40 -25.02 17.34 -26.16
C TRP A 40 -24.27 16.60 -27.27
N THR A 41 -23.77 17.30 -28.27
CA THR A 41 -22.95 16.75 -29.34
C THR A 41 -21.67 16.11 -28.83
N ALA A 42 -20.95 16.77 -27.91
CA ALA A 42 -19.73 16.22 -27.33
C ALA A 42 -20.00 15.01 -26.42
N ILE A 43 -21.13 15.03 -25.68
CA ILE A 43 -21.56 13.90 -24.84
C ILE A 43 -21.93 12.70 -25.73
N LEU A 44 -22.69 12.91 -26.81
CA LEU A 44 -23.09 11.87 -27.72
C LEU A 44 -21.89 11.26 -28.47
N GLN A 45 -20.98 12.12 -28.95
CA GLN A 45 -19.75 11.65 -29.59
C GLN A 45 -18.89 10.80 -28.64
N ASP A 46 -18.68 11.23 -27.39
CA ASP A 46 -17.95 10.46 -26.39
C ASP A 46 -18.68 9.13 -26.05
N ALA A 47 -20.00 9.15 -26.02
CA ALA A 47 -20.79 7.94 -25.80
C ALA A 47 -20.71 6.96 -26.99
N GLU A 48 -20.71 7.46 -28.21
CA GLU A 48 -20.55 6.66 -29.43
C GLU A 48 -19.16 6.05 -29.54
N GLU A 49 -18.11 6.83 -29.26
CA GLU A 49 -16.73 6.34 -29.21
C GLU A 49 -16.57 5.22 -28.19
N ARG A 50 -17.16 5.36 -27.01
CA ARG A 50 -17.12 4.32 -25.97
C ARG A 50 -17.94 3.09 -26.35
N ALA A 51 -19.09 3.29 -26.96
CA ALA A 51 -19.91 2.18 -27.44
C ALA A 51 -19.16 1.38 -28.50
N ALA A 52 -18.45 2.04 -29.42
CA ALA A 52 -17.61 1.40 -30.42
C ALA A 52 -16.42 0.63 -29.79
N GLU A 53 -15.76 1.20 -28.81
CA GLU A 53 -14.72 0.50 -28.04
C GLU A 53 -15.27 -0.73 -27.31
N PHE A 54 -16.42 -0.60 -26.67
CA PHE A 54 -17.08 -1.69 -25.93
C PHE A 54 -17.51 -2.85 -26.83
N ARG A 55 -18.00 -2.54 -28.04
CA ARG A 55 -18.36 -3.55 -29.06
C ARG A 55 -17.14 -4.18 -29.73
N GLY A 56 -15.93 -3.63 -29.52
CA GLY A 56 -14.73 -4.08 -30.22
C GLY A 56 -14.61 -3.62 -31.68
N ASP A 57 -15.48 -2.70 -32.12
CA ASP A 57 -15.47 -2.14 -33.46
C ASP A 57 -14.25 -1.26 -33.73
N VAL A 58 -13.73 -0.65 -32.69
CA VAL A 58 -12.54 0.20 -32.72
C VAL A 58 -11.56 -0.26 -31.65
N ARG A 59 -10.29 -0.43 -32.00
CA ARG A 59 -9.24 -0.71 -31.05
C ARG A 59 -9.08 0.48 -30.11
N ALA A 60 -9.34 0.30 -28.83
CA ALA A 60 -9.18 1.34 -27.83
C ALA A 60 -7.79 1.97 -27.94
N ARG A 61 -7.69 3.22 -28.38
CA ARG A 61 -6.47 3.99 -28.30
C ARG A 61 -6.33 4.44 -26.85
N LEU A 62 -5.67 3.63 -26.05
CA LEU A 62 -5.26 4.01 -24.71
C LEU A 62 -4.40 5.27 -24.81
N GLN A 63 -5.00 6.42 -24.52
CA GLN A 63 -4.22 7.63 -24.28
C GLN A 63 -3.37 7.36 -23.06
N ASN A 64 -2.06 7.51 -23.18
CA ASN A 64 -1.16 7.36 -22.05
C ASN A 64 -1.20 8.68 -21.26
N PRO A 65 -1.82 8.70 -20.07
CA PRO A 65 -2.01 9.93 -19.30
C PRO A 65 -0.68 10.50 -18.79
N ASP A 66 0.38 9.70 -18.72
CA ASP A 66 1.70 10.11 -18.27
C ASP A 66 2.68 10.45 -19.42
N ARG A 67 2.22 10.32 -20.65
CA ARG A 67 2.98 10.70 -21.85
C ARG A 67 4.34 10.01 -22.05
N PHE A 68 4.55 8.82 -21.52
CA PHE A 68 5.71 8.01 -21.90
C PHE A 68 5.65 7.50 -23.34
N PHE A 69 4.44 7.34 -23.89
CA PHE A 69 4.22 6.93 -25.28
C PHE A 69 3.86 8.16 -26.16
N PRO A 70 4.27 8.23 -27.42
CA PRO A 70 4.98 7.19 -28.18
C PRO A 70 6.51 7.30 -28.16
N LYS A 71 7.10 8.38 -27.67
CA LYS A 71 8.54 8.64 -27.87
C LYS A 71 9.37 8.61 -26.62
N VAL A 72 8.86 9.12 -25.49
CA VAL A 72 9.64 9.33 -24.25
C VAL A 72 10.28 8.04 -23.75
N TRP A 73 9.56 6.91 -23.81
CA TRP A 73 10.11 5.64 -23.36
C TRP A 73 11.36 5.20 -24.15
N LYS A 74 11.43 5.46 -25.47
CA LYS A 74 12.59 5.12 -26.29
C LYS A 74 13.83 5.93 -25.90
N ARG A 75 13.61 7.20 -25.59
CA ARG A 75 14.71 8.11 -25.19
C ARG A 75 15.21 7.75 -23.78
N ALA A 76 14.31 7.43 -22.85
CA ALA A 76 14.68 6.96 -21.51
C ALA A 76 15.42 5.60 -21.56
N GLU A 77 15.01 4.67 -22.45
CA GLU A 77 15.73 3.42 -22.70
C GLU A 77 17.15 3.70 -23.25
N ALA A 78 17.30 4.63 -24.17
CA ALA A 78 18.60 5.03 -24.72
C ALA A 78 19.54 5.62 -23.65
N VAL A 79 18.99 6.39 -22.70
CA VAL A 79 19.78 6.86 -21.54
C VAL A 79 20.22 5.69 -20.67
N ALA A 80 19.32 4.73 -20.40
CA ALA A 80 19.64 3.55 -19.60
C ALA A 80 20.80 2.73 -20.22
N GLN A 81 20.88 2.70 -21.55
CA GLN A 81 21.92 2.01 -22.32
C GLN A 81 23.17 2.85 -22.55
N GLY A 82 23.18 4.12 -22.16
CA GLY A 82 24.31 5.04 -22.39
C GLY A 82 24.41 5.55 -23.83
N GLU A 83 23.38 5.39 -24.66
CA GLU A 83 23.31 5.80 -26.06
C GLU A 83 22.85 7.26 -26.22
N LEU A 84 22.25 7.84 -25.18
CA LEU A 84 21.77 9.22 -25.16
C LEU A 84 22.17 9.89 -23.84
N THR A 85 22.53 11.18 -23.91
CA THR A 85 22.80 11.97 -22.71
C THR A 85 21.50 12.30 -21.97
N TRP A 86 21.59 12.47 -20.65
CA TRP A 86 20.44 12.89 -19.84
C TRP A 86 19.94 14.28 -20.25
N GLN A 87 20.82 15.18 -20.63
CA GLN A 87 20.45 16.54 -21.04
C GLN A 87 19.55 16.52 -22.29
N GLU A 88 19.95 15.76 -23.34
CA GLU A 88 19.12 15.60 -24.54
C GLU A 88 17.74 15.00 -24.22
N TYR A 89 17.71 13.98 -23.36
CA TYR A 89 16.44 13.39 -22.92
C TYR A 89 15.56 14.41 -22.19
N SER A 90 16.10 15.12 -21.21
CA SER A 90 15.39 16.07 -20.38
C SER A 90 14.83 17.24 -21.20
N ASP A 91 15.63 17.76 -22.14
CA ASP A 91 15.23 18.85 -23.03
C ASP A 91 14.08 18.43 -23.98
N GLU A 92 14.16 17.24 -24.56
CA GLU A 92 13.08 16.70 -25.39
C GLU A 92 11.79 16.45 -24.61
N VAL A 93 11.89 15.91 -23.38
CA VAL A 93 10.71 15.72 -22.51
C VAL A 93 10.06 17.07 -22.21
N ARG A 94 10.89 18.09 -21.89
CA ARG A 94 10.42 19.44 -21.63
C ARG A 94 9.68 20.02 -22.83
N GLU A 95 10.28 19.98 -24.01
CA GLU A 95 9.66 20.48 -25.25
C GLU A 95 8.30 19.83 -25.52
N TRP A 96 8.21 18.52 -25.26
CA TRP A 96 6.98 17.78 -25.44
C TRP A 96 5.90 18.15 -24.45
N GLU A 97 6.26 18.35 -23.19
CA GLU A 97 5.33 18.71 -22.11
C GLU A 97 4.81 20.14 -22.28
N GLU A 98 5.67 21.07 -22.70
CA GLU A 98 5.29 22.45 -23.01
C GLU A 98 4.35 22.51 -24.24
N LYS A 99 4.63 21.72 -25.26
CA LYS A 99 3.80 21.70 -26.49
C LYS A 99 2.41 21.09 -26.26
N ILE A 100 2.32 20.05 -25.45
CA ILE A 100 1.07 19.33 -25.19
C ILE A 100 0.98 18.97 -23.70
N PRO A 101 0.63 19.93 -22.83
CA PRO A 101 0.52 19.66 -21.41
C PRO A 101 -0.66 18.71 -21.12
N VAL A 102 -0.45 17.72 -20.25
CA VAL A 102 -1.46 16.74 -19.82
C VAL A 102 -1.50 16.55 -18.30
N SER A 103 -0.68 17.29 -17.58
CA SER A 103 -0.61 17.27 -16.11
C SER A 103 -0.40 18.69 -15.59
N ILE A 104 -0.79 18.96 -14.36
CA ILE A 104 -0.54 20.25 -13.69
C ILE A 104 0.95 20.59 -13.68
N ARG A 105 1.82 19.60 -13.45
CA ARG A 105 3.28 19.83 -13.44
C ARG A 105 3.83 20.33 -14.77
N HIS A 106 3.13 20.09 -15.89
CA HIS A 106 3.52 20.61 -17.20
C HIS A 106 3.15 22.11 -17.38
N LEU A 107 2.26 22.62 -16.53
CA LEU A 107 1.88 24.02 -16.48
C LEU A 107 2.69 24.83 -15.46
N LEU A 108 3.47 24.14 -14.62
CA LEU A 108 4.34 24.73 -13.62
C LEU A 108 5.80 24.61 -14.05
N ASP A 109 6.59 25.60 -13.72
CA ASP A 109 8.05 25.54 -13.82
C ASP A 109 8.73 26.09 -12.57
N ILE A 110 10.02 25.79 -12.46
CA ILE A 110 10.90 26.31 -11.44
C ILE A 110 11.20 27.77 -11.79
N LYS A 111 10.87 28.67 -10.90
CA LYS A 111 11.01 30.11 -11.09
C LYS A 111 12.50 30.49 -11.12
N PRO A 112 12.95 31.26 -12.14
CA PRO A 112 14.30 31.77 -12.18
C PRO A 112 14.63 32.64 -10.95
N ARG A 113 15.81 32.47 -10.36
CA ARG A 113 16.30 33.25 -9.22
C ARG A 113 17.68 33.85 -9.55
N PRO A 114 17.74 34.97 -10.28
CA PRO A 114 19.01 35.58 -10.69
C PRO A 114 19.85 36.04 -9.49
N ASP A 115 19.22 36.37 -8.38
CA ASP A 115 19.90 36.82 -7.14
C ASP A 115 20.16 35.66 -6.13
N ALA A 116 19.99 34.40 -6.53
CA ALA A 116 20.26 33.26 -5.68
C ALA A 116 21.77 33.16 -5.37
N LYS A 117 22.06 32.66 -4.15
CA LYS A 117 23.46 32.29 -3.79
C LYS A 117 23.99 31.29 -4.82
N LEU A 118 25.20 31.53 -5.28
CA LEU A 118 25.89 30.58 -6.17
C LEU A 118 26.27 29.34 -5.36
N VAL A 119 25.75 28.19 -5.77
CA VAL A 119 26.03 26.87 -5.15
C VAL A 119 26.56 25.95 -6.25
N ASP A 120 27.66 25.25 -5.97
CA ASP A 120 28.14 24.21 -6.88
C ASP A 120 27.22 23.01 -6.77
N PRO A 121 26.74 22.43 -7.88
CA PRO A 121 25.92 21.22 -7.82
C PRO A 121 26.56 20.06 -7.05
N SER A 122 27.87 19.95 -7.01
CA SER A 122 28.60 18.93 -6.26
C SER A 122 28.47 19.08 -4.74
N ASP A 123 28.19 20.29 -4.24
CA ASP A 123 28.04 20.58 -2.81
C ASP A 123 26.61 20.34 -2.31
N VAL A 124 25.66 20.03 -3.20
CA VAL A 124 24.27 19.82 -2.83
C VAL A 124 24.08 18.47 -2.14
N ASP A 125 23.66 18.49 -0.89
CA ASP A 125 23.25 17.30 -0.15
C ASP A 125 21.82 16.85 -0.55
N LEU A 126 21.71 15.63 -1.09
CA LEU A 126 20.43 15.03 -1.48
C LEU A 126 19.92 13.98 -0.50
N ARG A 127 20.65 13.69 0.57
CA ARG A 127 20.31 12.60 1.49
C ARG A 127 18.98 12.83 2.19
N VAL A 128 18.26 11.72 2.40
CA VAL A 128 17.08 11.66 3.24
C VAL A 128 17.24 10.50 4.22
N GLY A 129 17.48 10.81 5.48
CA GLY A 129 17.88 9.80 6.46
C GLY A 129 19.18 9.10 6.05
N ASN A 130 19.15 7.78 5.95
CA ASN A 130 20.32 6.96 5.58
C ASN A 130 20.46 6.69 4.08
N HIS A 131 19.62 7.30 3.24
CA HIS A 131 19.61 7.09 1.80
C HIS A 131 20.19 8.31 1.07
N ASP A 132 20.87 8.07 -0.06
CA ASP A 132 21.70 9.08 -0.74
C ASP A 132 20.88 10.01 -1.64
N MET A 133 19.58 9.76 -1.83
CA MET A 133 18.77 10.51 -2.77
C MET A 133 17.30 10.63 -2.35
N PRO A 134 16.59 11.71 -2.77
CA PRO A 134 15.18 11.91 -2.45
C PRO A 134 14.24 11.18 -3.44
N ILE A 135 14.69 10.10 -4.04
CA ILE A 135 13.90 9.29 -4.96
C ILE A 135 13.86 7.85 -4.52
N ILE A 136 12.75 7.15 -4.86
CA ILE A 136 12.53 5.75 -4.55
C ILE A 136 12.01 4.99 -5.76
N ILE A 137 12.18 3.67 -5.79
CA ILE A 137 11.48 2.79 -6.72
C ILE A 137 10.12 2.47 -6.13
N SER A 138 9.05 2.90 -6.80
CA SER A 138 7.66 2.73 -6.36
C SER A 138 7.23 1.27 -6.32
N ALA A 139 6.20 0.99 -5.52
CA ALA A 139 5.69 -0.36 -5.26
C ALA A 139 5.27 -1.11 -6.54
N MET A 140 5.96 -2.22 -6.81
CA MET A 140 5.67 -3.17 -7.87
C MET A 140 5.74 -4.58 -7.30
N SER A 141 4.63 -5.35 -7.39
CA SER A 141 4.51 -6.64 -6.73
C SER A 141 5.09 -7.80 -7.55
N TYR A 142 5.66 -8.78 -6.85
CA TYR A 142 5.94 -10.07 -7.46
C TYR A 142 4.65 -10.75 -7.93
N GLY A 143 4.69 -11.34 -9.11
CA GLY A 143 3.52 -11.92 -9.80
C GLY A 143 2.82 -10.93 -10.74
N SER A 144 2.76 -9.63 -10.44
CA SER A 144 2.46 -8.61 -11.46
C SER A 144 3.71 -8.31 -12.30
N GLN A 145 4.88 -8.30 -11.68
CA GLN A 145 6.19 -8.33 -12.32
C GLN A 145 6.72 -9.76 -12.40
N GLY A 146 7.45 -10.08 -13.44
CA GLY A 146 8.23 -11.32 -13.54
C GLY A 146 9.40 -11.32 -12.56
N GLU A 147 9.88 -12.51 -12.20
CA GLU A 147 10.92 -12.69 -11.19
C GLU A 147 12.20 -11.88 -11.47
N LEU A 148 12.70 -11.92 -12.70
CA LEU A 148 13.96 -11.26 -13.07
C LEU A 148 13.85 -9.73 -12.90
N ALA A 149 12.78 -9.12 -13.43
CA ALA A 149 12.56 -7.68 -13.28
C ALA A 149 12.40 -7.30 -11.81
N TYR A 150 11.65 -8.10 -11.05
CA TYR A 150 11.41 -7.86 -9.63
C TYR A 150 12.71 -7.86 -8.80
N ARG A 151 13.60 -8.82 -9.04
CA ARG A 151 14.93 -8.87 -8.40
C ARG A 151 15.81 -7.70 -8.80
N THR A 152 15.78 -7.33 -10.07
CA THR A 152 16.56 -6.21 -10.63
C THR A 152 16.24 -4.88 -9.93
N TYR A 153 14.98 -4.62 -9.59
CA TYR A 153 14.61 -3.39 -8.85
C TYR A 153 15.23 -3.36 -7.44
N ALA A 154 15.28 -4.47 -6.74
CA ALA A 154 15.88 -4.55 -5.42
C ALA A 154 17.41 -4.41 -5.48
N ASP A 155 18.06 -5.05 -6.46
CA ASP A 155 19.50 -4.92 -6.67
C ASP A 155 19.87 -3.47 -7.02
N ALA A 156 19.13 -2.82 -7.92
CA ALA A 156 19.34 -1.42 -8.27
C ALA A 156 19.15 -0.48 -7.07
N ALA A 157 18.15 -0.69 -6.24
CA ALA A 157 17.94 0.11 -5.03
C ALA A 157 19.11 0.00 -4.06
N LYS A 158 19.67 -1.20 -3.89
CA LYS A 158 20.88 -1.43 -3.08
C LYS A 158 22.08 -0.70 -3.66
N MET A 159 22.29 -0.78 -4.99
CA MET A 159 23.40 -0.08 -5.67
C MET A 159 23.31 1.43 -5.53
N LEU A 160 22.09 1.97 -5.53
CA LEU A 160 21.79 3.41 -5.44
C LEU A 160 21.70 3.93 -4.00
N ASN A 161 21.78 3.06 -3.01
CA ASN A 161 21.44 3.36 -1.62
C ASN A 161 20.10 4.11 -1.48
N THR A 162 19.05 3.53 -2.08
CA THR A 162 17.68 4.06 -1.98
C THR A 162 16.66 2.96 -1.67
N VAL A 163 15.39 3.31 -1.55
CA VAL A 163 14.33 2.37 -1.20
C VAL A 163 13.62 1.84 -2.45
N CYS A 164 13.49 0.52 -2.54
CA CYS A 164 12.58 -0.15 -3.46
C CYS A 164 11.36 -0.70 -2.69
N MET A 165 10.18 -0.16 -2.98
CA MET A 165 8.95 -0.66 -2.40
C MET A 165 8.50 -1.93 -3.13
N ASN A 166 8.24 -2.99 -2.38
CA ASN A 166 7.51 -4.16 -2.86
C ASN A 166 6.00 -3.85 -2.85
N GLY A 167 5.26 -4.35 -3.84
CA GLY A 167 3.80 -4.27 -3.84
C GLY A 167 3.14 -5.37 -2.98
N GLU A 168 1.83 -5.47 -3.08
CA GLU A 168 0.96 -6.35 -2.27
C GLU A 168 1.08 -7.86 -2.56
N GLY A 169 2.17 -8.31 -3.13
CA GLY A 169 2.34 -9.70 -3.61
C GLY A 169 3.08 -10.65 -2.68
N GLY A 170 3.35 -10.28 -1.43
CA GLY A 170 4.28 -11.02 -0.60
C GLY A 170 5.73 -10.86 -1.08
N GLU A 171 6.66 -11.63 -0.55
CA GLU A 171 8.07 -11.59 -0.92
C GLU A 171 8.56 -12.99 -1.31
N LEU A 172 9.53 -13.06 -2.21
CA LEU A 172 10.25 -14.29 -2.51
C LEU A 172 11.01 -14.76 -1.26
N LEU A 173 10.91 -16.05 -0.96
CA LEU A 173 11.47 -16.61 0.29
C LEU A 173 12.97 -16.34 0.44
N ASP A 174 13.74 -16.43 -0.66
CA ASP A 174 15.18 -16.19 -0.69
C ASP A 174 15.56 -14.69 -0.69
N MET A 175 14.58 -13.79 -0.81
CA MET A 175 14.76 -12.34 -0.71
C MET A 175 14.38 -11.79 0.67
N LEU A 176 13.70 -12.58 1.50
CA LEU A 176 13.33 -12.15 2.86
C LEU A 176 14.57 -11.75 3.66
N GLY A 177 14.62 -10.48 4.10
CA GLY A 177 15.73 -9.92 4.87
C GLY A 177 17.01 -9.58 4.09
N LYS A 178 17.14 -10.00 2.83
CA LYS A 178 18.33 -9.78 1.99
C LYS A 178 18.61 -8.29 1.70
N TYR A 179 17.56 -7.49 1.61
CA TYR A 179 17.63 -6.06 1.26
C TYR A 179 17.03 -5.17 2.35
N LYS A 180 17.14 -5.56 3.63
CA LYS A 180 16.39 -5.00 4.76
C LYS A 180 16.27 -3.47 4.73
N GLN A 181 17.40 -2.76 4.64
CA GLN A 181 17.45 -1.30 4.69
C GLN A 181 17.05 -0.60 3.38
N TRP A 182 17.00 -1.31 2.26
CA TRP A 182 16.63 -0.79 0.93
C TRP A 182 15.27 -1.30 0.46
N ARG A 183 14.54 -2.00 1.32
CA ARG A 183 13.27 -2.65 0.98
C ARG A 183 12.12 -2.11 1.81
N GLY A 184 10.96 -1.88 1.16
CA GLY A 184 9.70 -1.68 1.83
C GLY A 184 8.72 -2.79 1.45
N GLN A 185 7.93 -3.24 2.43
CA GLN A 185 6.95 -4.31 2.26
C GLN A 185 5.53 -3.75 2.37
N GLN A 186 4.69 -4.02 1.35
CA GLN A 186 3.34 -3.47 1.30
C GLN A 186 2.31 -4.42 1.91
N VAL A 187 1.49 -3.90 2.81
CA VAL A 187 0.34 -4.55 3.45
C VAL A 187 -0.93 -3.97 2.87
N ALA A 188 -1.69 -4.76 2.13
CA ALA A 188 -2.95 -4.35 1.51
C ALA A 188 -4.12 -5.22 1.97
N SER A 189 -5.33 -4.95 1.51
CA SER A 189 -6.54 -5.66 1.91
C SER A 189 -6.49 -7.17 1.67
N GLY A 190 -5.75 -7.64 0.67
CA GLY A 190 -5.55 -9.06 0.37
C GLY A 190 -4.68 -9.81 1.35
N ARG A 191 -3.84 -9.11 2.12
CA ARG A 191 -2.89 -9.69 3.10
C ARG A 191 -2.01 -10.80 2.54
N PHE A 192 -1.75 -10.80 1.23
CA PHE A 192 -1.00 -11.84 0.56
C PHE A 192 0.44 -11.94 1.07
N GLY A 193 0.78 -13.08 1.68
CA GLY A 193 2.11 -13.34 2.23
C GLY A 193 2.48 -12.51 3.46
N VAL A 194 1.55 -11.73 4.01
CA VAL A 194 1.80 -10.90 5.20
C VAL A 194 1.81 -11.79 6.45
N ASN A 195 2.96 -11.92 7.05
CA ASN A 195 3.18 -12.67 8.28
C ASN A 195 4.38 -12.08 9.03
N ILE A 196 4.69 -12.62 10.20
CA ILE A 196 5.75 -12.09 11.07
C ILE A 196 7.12 -12.05 10.39
N GLY A 197 7.47 -13.06 9.59
CA GLY A 197 8.73 -13.11 8.84
C GLY A 197 8.80 -12.02 7.77
N PHE A 198 7.70 -11.83 7.01
CA PHE A 198 7.58 -10.79 6.01
C PHE A 198 7.73 -9.38 6.63
N LEU A 199 7.06 -9.12 7.75
CA LEU A 199 7.12 -7.82 8.43
C LEU A 199 8.51 -7.50 8.98
N ASN A 200 9.30 -8.51 9.38
CA ASN A 200 10.64 -8.32 9.90
C ASN A 200 11.74 -8.36 8.83
N SER A 201 11.36 -8.56 7.56
CA SER A 201 12.30 -8.64 6.43
C SER A 201 12.74 -7.28 5.87
N ALA A 202 12.15 -6.16 6.30
CA ALA A 202 12.40 -4.83 5.76
C ALA A 202 12.28 -3.74 6.83
N ASP A 203 12.95 -2.61 6.59
CA ASP A 203 12.90 -1.43 7.47
C ASP A 203 11.74 -0.48 7.16
N PHE A 204 10.96 -0.77 6.12
CA PHE A 204 9.76 -0.01 5.75
C PHE A 204 8.58 -0.96 5.57
N ILE A 205 7.44 -0.60 6.16
CA ILE A 205 6.17 -1.30 5.98
C ILE A 205 5.14 -0.28 5.47
N GLU A 206 4.49 -0.56 4.36
CA GLU A 206 3.51 0.36 3.78
C GLU A 206 2.10 -0.23 3.82
N ILE A 207 1.20 0.40 4.56
CA ILE A 207 -0.23 0.11 4.52
C ILE A 207 -0.81 0.74 3.26
N LYS A 208 -1.30 -0.08 2.32
CA LYS A 208 -1.92 0.40 1.09
C LYS A 208 -3.42 0.56 1.27
N ILE A 209 -3.87 1.82 1.28
CA ILE A 209 -5.31 2.13 1.24
C ILE A 209 -5.83 2.08 -0.20
N GLY A 210 -5.02 2.46 -1.18
CA GLY A 210 -5.42 2.39 -2.58
C GLY A 210 -4.30 2.74 -3.56
N GLN A 211 -4.63 2.73 -4.86
CA GLN A 211 -3.75 3.16 -5.95
C GLN A 211 -4.30 4.43 -6.61
N GLY A 212 -3.43 5.34 -7.01
CA GLY A 212 -3.83 6.62 -7.60
C GLY A 212 -4.59 6.48 -8.91
N ALA A 213 -4.22 5.54 -9.77
CA ALA A 213 -4.86 5.31 -11.06
C ALA A 213 -6.27 4.70 -10.96
N LYS A 214 -6.61 4.09 -9.82
CA LYS A 214 -7.89 3.43 -9.61
C LYS A 214 -8.36 3.48 -8.16
N PRO A 215 -8.57 4.67 -7.57
CA PRO A 215 -9.17 4.80 -6.26
C PRO A 215 -10.52 4.08 -6.18
N GLY A 216 -10.74 3.32 -5.11
CA GLY A 216 -11.98 2.56 -4.93
C GLY A 216 -12.07 1.24 -5.71
N GLU A 217 -11.05 0.90 -6.52
CA GLU A 217 -10.88 -0.44 -7.07
C GLU A 217 -9.80 -1.20 -6.29
N GLY A 218 -10.01 -2.48 -6.06
CA GLY A 218 -9.02 -3.36 -5.47
C GLY A 218 -7.97 -3.87 -6.45
N GLY A 219 -7.08 -4.73 -5.96
CA GLY A 219 -6.10 -5.47 -6.76
C GLY A 219 -6.73 -6.71 -7.39
N HIS A 220 -6.22 -7.09 -8.55
CA HIS A 220 -6.56 -8.35 -9.21
C HIS A 220 -5.33 -8.94 -9.88
N LEU A 221 -5.04 -10.21 -9.58
CA LEU A 221 -4.04 -11.01 -10.27
C LEU A 221 -4.75 -12.20 -10.93
N PRO A 222 -4.77 -12.31 -12.27
CA PRO A 222 -5.41 -13.42 -12.96
C PRO A 222 -4.76 -14.76 -12.58
N GLY A 223 -5.56 -15.83 -12.52
CA GLY A 223 -5.10 -17.16 -12.11
C GLY A 223 -3.93 -17.68 -12.95
N PHE A 224 -3.89 -17.39 -14.25
CA PHE A 224 -2.78 -17.82 -15.13
C PHE A 224 -1.42 -17.18 -14.77
N LYS A 225 -1.40 -16.11 -13.97
CA LYS A 225 -0.18 -15.49 -13.41
C LYS A 225 0.21 -16.06 -12.04
N VAL A 226 -0.69 -16.82 -11.40
CA VAL A 226 -0.45 -17.41 -10.09
C VAL A 226 0.27 -18.76 -10.26
N THR A 227 1.57 -18.70 -10.55
CA THR A 227 2.45 -19.88 -10.61
C THR A 227 2.65 -20.44 -9.20
N GLU A 228 3.22 -21.63 -9.07
CA GLU A 228 3.57 -22.24 -7.78
C GLU A 228 4.42 -21.29 -6.91
N GLN A 229 5.40 -20.64 -7.51
CA GLN A 229 6.29 -19.70 -6.84
C GLN A 229 5.57 -18.43 -6.39
N VAL A 230 4.66 -17.90 -7.22
CA VAL A 230 3.80 -16.75 -6.85
C VAL A 230 2.85 -17.16 -5.74
N ALA A 231 2.26 -18.33 -5.81
CA ALA A 231 1.37 -18.85 -4.79
C ALA A 231 2.10 -19.03 -3.44
N ALA A 232 3.32 -19.55 -3.46
CA ALA A 232 4.15 -19.69 -2.25
C ALA A 232 4.47 -18.32 -1.62
N SER A 233 4.83 -17.30 -2.42
CA SER A 233 5.12 -15.95 -1.91
C SER A 233 3.90 -15.25 -1.34
N ARG A 234 2.69 -15.60 -1.82
CA ARG A 234 1.41 -15.01 -1.41
C ARG A 234 0.67 -15.80 -0.33
N GLY A 235 1.14 -17.00 0.01
CA GLY A 235 0.43 -17.90 0.91
C GLY A 235 -0.92 -18.33 0.34
N THR A 236 -0.98 -18.81 -0.91
CA THR A 236 -2.22 -19.14 -1.62
C THR A 236 -2.06 -20.35 -2.54
N THR A 237 -3.13 -20.73 -3.23
CA THR A 237 -3.18 -21.89 -4.15
C THR A 237 -2.79 -21.47 -5.58
N PRO A 238 -1.92 -22.24 -6.28
CA PRO A 238 -1.57 -21.98 -7.68
C PRO A 238 -2.79 -22.03 -8.61
N GLY A 239 -2.77 -21.20 -9.66
CA GLY A 239 -3.81 -21.18 -10.69
C GLY A 239 -5.12 -20.48 -10.32
N VAL A 240 -5.30 -20.11 -9.06
CA VAL A 240 -6.50 -19.41 -8.57
C VAL A 240 -6.32 -17.90 -8.70
N ALA A 241 -7.32 -17.22 -9.29
CA ALA A 241 -7.30 -15.75 -9.37
C ALA A 241 -7.35 -15.12 -7.97
N LEU A 242 -6.51 -14.11 -7.75
CA LEU A 242 -6.42 -13.42 -6.48
C LEU A 242 -7.04 -12.03 -6.58
N ILE A 243 -7.98 -11.76 -5.70
CA ILE A 243 -8.68 -10.48 -5.59
C ILE A 243 -8.29 -9.83 -4.26
N SER A 244 -7.86 -8.58 -4.33
CA SER A 244 -7.67 -7.72 -3.17
C SER A 244 -8.80 -6.69 -3.20
N PRO A 245 -9.79 -6.73 -2.28
CA PRO A 245 -10.88 -5.77 -2.30
C PRO A 245 -10.39 -4.34 -2.13
N SER A 246 -11.24 -3.37 -2.49
CA SER A 246 -10.91 -1.94 -2.38
C SER A 246 -10.61 -1.50 -0.95
N ASN A 247 -11.30 -2.11 0.03
CA ASN A 247 -11.18 -1.75 1.44
C ASN A 247 -10.37 -2.80 2.21
N ASN A 248 -9.52 -2.35 3.12
CA ASN A 248 -9.02 -3.22 4.18
C ASN A 248 -10.20 -3.51 5.12
N HIS A 249 -10.50 -4.78 5.35
CA HIS A 249 -11.69 -5.20 6.08
C HIS A 249 -11.58 -5.07 7.61
N ASP A 250 -10.47 -4.59 8.08
CA ASP A 250 -10.19 -4.22 9.47
C ASP A 250 -10.01 -2.69 9.65
N LEU A 251 -10.21 -1.88 8.59
CA LEU A 251 -10.01 -0.43 8.62
C LEU A 251 -11.27 0.31 8.16
N TYR A 252 -12.01 0.86 9.12
CA TYR A 252 -13.23 1.64 8.89
C TYR A 252 -13.15 3.04 9.51
N SER A 253 -12.10 3.31 10.30
CA SER A 253 -11.86 4.59 10.95
C SER A 253 -10.36 4.87 11.07
N ILE A 254 -10.02 6.09 11.50
CA ILE A 254 -8.63 6.47 11.82
C ILE A 254 -8.13 5.69 13.05
N GLU A 255 -9.00 5.33 13.97
CA GLU A 255 -8.71 4.52 15.15
C GLU A 255 -8.32 3.09 14.76
N ASP A 256 -9.01 2.50 13.78
CA ASP A 256 -8.65 1.20 13.24
C ASP A 256 -7.29 1.25 12.53
N LEU A 257 -7.02 2.33 11.78
CA LEU A 257 -5.71 2.55 11.17
C LEU A 257 -4.61 2.66 12.24
N ALA A 258 -4.87 3.42 13.31
CA ALA A 258 -3.93 3.53 14.42
C ALA A 258 -3.69 2.19 15.10
N GLN A 259 -4.71 1.33 15.20
CA GLN A 259 -4.58 -0.04 15.72
C GLN A 259 -3.66 -0.88 14.81
N LEU A 260 -3.88 -0.85 13.49
CA LEU A 260 -3.03 -1.61 12.56
C LEU A 260 -1.57 -1.10 12.58
N ILE A 261 -1.36 0.22 12.64
CA ILE A 261 0.00 0.79 12.77
C ILE A 261 0.67 0.31 14.06
N ASP A 262 -0.06 0.27 15.17
CA ASP A 262 0.46 -0.20 16.45
C ASP A 262 0.82 -1.70 16.41
N GLU A 263 -0.01 -2.52 15.78
CA GLU A 263 0.27 -3.95 15.57
C GLU A 263 1.52 -4.16 14.70
N LEU A 264 1.68 -3.42 13.61
CA LEU A 264 2.85 -3.50 12.74
C LEU A 264 4.13 -3.06 13.45
N LYS A 265 4.05 -1.98 14.25
CA LYS A 265 5.18 -1.51 15.06
C LYS A 265 5.46 -2.42 16.26
N THR A 266 4.47 -3.19 16.72
CA THR A 266 4.68 -4.24 17.72
C THR A 266 5.37 -5.45 17.10
N ALA A 267 4.99 -5.84 15.88
CA ALA A 267 5.63 -6.92 15.14
C ALA A 267 7.08 -6.59 14.74
N ASN A 268 7.32 -5.36 14.27
CA ASN A 268 8.65 -4.86 13.91
C ASN A 268 8.84 -3.42 14.41
N PRO A 269 9.39 -3.23 15.63
CA PRO A 269 9.59 -1.91 16.24
C PRO A 269 10.66 -1.06 15.53
N HIS A 270 11.47 -1.65 14.67
CA HIS A 270 12.54 -0.97 13.93
C HIS A 270 12.07 -0.40 12.60
N ALA A 271 10.94 -0.90 12.06
CA ALA A 271 10.43 -0.45 10.78
C ALA A 271 9.70 0.90 10.88
N LYS A 272 9.88 1.74 9.86
CA LYS A 272 9.02 2.90 9.61
C LYS A 272 7.73 2.44 8.93
N VAL A 273 6.60 2.89 9.44
CA VAL A 273 5.28 2.58 8.86
C VAL A 273 4.82 3.71 7.97
N SER A 274 4.66 3.40 6.68
CA SER A 274 4.06 4.26 5.66
C SER A 274 2.58 3.96 5.50
N VAL A 275 1.78 4.97 5.15
CA VAL A 275 0.41 4.79 4.68
C VAL A 275 0.27 5.40 3.30
N LYS A 276 -0.05 4.56 2.31
CA LYS A 276 -0.24 4.98 0.92
C LYS A 276 -1.71 5.30 0.67
N ILE A 277 -1.99 6.55 0.31
CA ILE A 277 -3.32 7.08 0.04
C ILE A 277 -3.43 7.57 -1.41
N PRO A 278 -4.52 7.23 -2.12
CA PRO A 278 -4.78 7.82 -3.42
C PRO A 278 -5.17 9.30 -3.25
N VAL A 279 -4.78 10.12 -4.22
CA VAL A 279 -5.22 11.52 -4.23
C VAL A 279 -6.70 11.58 -4.62
N VAL A 280 -7.51 12.00 -3.65
CA VAL A 280 -8.96 12.14 -3.75
C VAL A 280 -9.39 13.45 -3.08
N PRO A 281 -10.62 13.95 -3.30
CA PRO A 281 -11.14 15.08 -2.54
C PRO A 281 -11.02 14.85 -1.03
N GLY A 282 -10.53 15.85 -0.30
CA GLY A 282 -10.31 15.75 1.15
C GLY A 282 -8.99 15.07 1.57
N VAL A 283 -8.08 14.79 0.64
CA VAL A 283 -6.80 14.11 0.92
C VAL A 283 -5.97 14.80 2.02
N GLY A 284 -6.06 16.13 2.16
CA GLY A 284 -5.38 16.86 3.24
C GLY A 284 -5.89 16.46 4.63
N ILE A 285 -7.20 16.31 4.80
CA ILE A 285 -7.82 15.86 6.06
C ILE A 285 -7.43 14.40 6.34
N ILE A 286 -7.43 13.56 5.30
CA ILE A 286 -7.00 12.17 5.41
C ILE A 286 -5.54 12.11 5.86
N ALA A 287 -4.65 12.91 5.28
CA ALA A 287 -3.24 12.97 5.66
C ALA A 287 -3.05 13.34 7.14
N VAL A 288 -3.80 14.31 7.64
CA VAL A 288 -3.82 14.68 9.07
C VAL A 288 -4.27 13.51 9.94
N GLY A 289 -5.33 12.80 9.54
CA GLY A 289 -5.81 11.61 10.23
C GLY A 289 -4.74 10.49 10.28
N VAL A 290 -4.07 10.25 9.15
CA VAL A 290 -2.99 9.26 9.03
C VAL A 290 -1.80 9.63 9.94
N ALA A 291 -1.39 10.89 9.98
CA ALA A 291 -0.35 11.35 10.88
C ALA A 291 -0.74 11.16 12.36
N LYS A 292 -1.98 11.51 12.73
CA LYS A 292 -2.53 11.28 14.08
C LYS A 292 -2.58 9.80 14.45
N ALA A 293 -2.84 8.93 13.49
CA ALA A 293 -2.82 7.49 13.70
C ALA A 293 -1.42 6.94 14.03
N GLY A 294 -0.35 7.73 13.84
CA GLY A 294 1.02 7.36 14.20
C GLY A 294 1.88 6.82 13.05
N ALA A 295 1.46 7.06 11.79
CA ALA A 295 2.31 6.77 10.64
C ALA A 295 3.59 7.63 10.66
N ASP A 296 4.70 7.06 10.20
CA ASP A 296 5.98 7.77 10.04
C ASP A 296 6.08 8.42 8.66
N ILE A 297 5.37 7.86 7.68
CA ILE A 297 5.41 8.26 6.29
C ILE A 297 3.98 8.29 5.73
N ILE A 298 3.69 9.29 4.89
CA ILE A 298 2.46 9.36 4.10
C ILE A 298 2.83 9.37 2.63
N THR A 299 2.37 8.39 1.86
CA THR A 299 2.60 8.32 0.41
C THR A 299 1.35 8.75 -0.33
N CYS A 300 1.40 9.93 -0.98
CA CYS A 300 0.34 10.41 -1.86
C CYS A 300 0.55 9.86 -3.28
N THR A 301 -0.43 9.15 -3.83
CA THR A 301 -0.33 8.58 -5.18
C THR A 301 -1.34 9.22 -6.12
N GLY A 302 -0.84 9.88 -7.18
CA GLY A 302 -1.67 10.55 -8.18
C GLY A 302 -2.25 9.59 -9.22
N TYR A 303 -3.14 10.10 -10.08
CA TYR A 303 -3.86 9.30 -11.09
C TYR A 303 -2.97 8.54 -12.09
N THR A 304 -1.70 8.92 -12.20
CA THR A 304 -0.70 8.21 -13.00
C THR A 304 0.07 7.15 -12.22
N GLY A 305 -0.26 6.95 -10.94
CA GLY A 305 0.37 5.96 -10.07
C GLY A 305 -0.31 4.60 -10.12
N GLY A 306 0.45 3.54 -10.45
CA GLY A 306 -0.07 2.16 -10.47
C GLY A 306 -0.92 1.82 -11.69
N THR A 307 -0.54 2.31 -12.87
CA THR A 307 -1.33 2.19 -14.12
C THR A 307 -1.29 0.80 -14.76
N GLY A 308 -0.36 -0.08 -14.39
CA GLY A 308 -0.15 -1.37 -15.06
C GLY A 308 -1.34 -2.33 -15.01
N ALA A 309 -2.14 -2.28 -13.94
CA ALA A 309 -3.34 -3.10 -13.74
C ALA A 309 -4.64 -2.26 -13.77
N ALA A 310 -4.56 -0.99 -14.16
CA ALA A 310 -5.73 -0.12 -14.25
C ALA A 310 -6.44 -0.30 -15.60
N ARG A 311 -7.76 -0.41 -15.54
CA ARG A 311 -8.60 -0.51 -16.75
C ARG A 311 -8.68 0.83 -17.47
N ALA A 312 -9.00 0.81 -18.76
CA ALA A 312 -9.05 2.00 -19.62
C ALA A 312 -9.95 3.12 -19.04
N HIS A 313 -11.11 2.76 -18.51
CA HIS A 313 -12.03 3.74 -17.92
C HIS A 313 -11.47 4.38 -16.63
N ALA A 314 -10.76 3.61 -15.78
CA ALA A 314 -10.13 4.16 -14.60
C ALA A 314 -9.02 5.16 -14.98
N LEU A 315 -8.15 4.80 -15.93
CA LEU A 315 -7.10 5.67 -16.44
C LEU A 315 -7.61 6.99 -17.03
N ARG A 316 -8.83 6.96 -17.60
CA ARG A 316 -9.42 8.13 -18.25
C ARG A 316 -10.23 9.02 -17.32
N HIS A 317 -10.82 8.46 -16.25
CA HIS A 317 -11.89 9.14 -15.53
C HIS A 317 -11.73 9.18 -14.01
N VAL A 318 -10.70 8.54 -13.45
CA VAL A 318 -10.57 8.36 -12.00
C VAL A 318 -9.20 8.86 -11.51
N GLY A 319 -9.17 9.32 -10.25
CA GLY A 319 -7.97 9.85 -9.62
C GLY A 319 -7.73 11.35 -9.86
N LEU A 320 -6.91 11.95 -9.01
CA LEU A 320 -6.51 13.36 -9.08
C LEU A 320 -5.00 13.49 -9.27
N PRO A 321 -4.53 14.66 -9.74
CA PRO A 321 -3.09 14.92 -9.90
C PRO A 321 -2.31 14.83 -8.59
N ALA A 322 -1.13 14.24 -8.67
CA ALA A 322 -0.23 14.09 -7.53
C ALA A 322 0.18 15.43 -6.91
N GLU A 323 0.32 16.46 -7.73
CA GLU A 323 0.67 17.84 -7.38
C GLU A 323 -0.32 18.41 -6.35
N ILE A 324 -1.60 18.24 -6.62
CA ILE A 324 -2.68 18.68 -5.70
C ILE A 324 -2.63 17.88 -4.41
N GLY A 325 -2.43 16.57 -4.54
CA GLY A 325 -2.39 15.67 -3.39
C GLY A 325 -1.30 16.02 -2.39
N VAL A 326 -0.07 16.17 -2.87
CA VAL A 326 1.08 16.47 -2.01
C VAL A 326 0.97 17.87 -1.41
N TRP A 327 0.53 18.86 -2.19
CA TRP A 327 0.36 20.23 -1.73
C TRP A 327 -0.72 20.34 -0.63
N LEU A 328 -1.89 19.71 -0.84
CA LEU A 328 -2.96 19.69 0.17
C LEU A 328 -2.54 18.95 1.44
N ALA A 329 -1.86 17.81 1.31
CA ALA A 329 -1.35 17.06 2.45
C ALA A 329 -0.33 17.90 3.24
N HIS A 330 0.64 18.51 2.55
CA HIS A 330 1.65 19.38 3.16
C HIS A 330 1.02 20.56 3.91
N ARG A 331 0.14 21.31 3.24
CA ARG A 331 -0.60 22.46 3.83
C ARG A 331 -1.40 22.04 5.06
N SER A 332 -2.16 20.95 4.98
CA SER A 332 -3.01 20.49 6.07
C SER A 332 -2.19 20.00 7.27
N LEU A 333 -1.06 19.34 7.02
CA LEU A 333 -0.12 18.91 8.04
C LEU A 333 0.54 20.11 8.75
N ILE A 334 0.91 21.17 8.02
CA ILE A 334 1.40 22.43 8.62
C ILE A 334 0.31 23.05 9.50
N ALA A 335 -0.91 23.20 8.95
CA ALA A 335 -2.03 23.80 9.67
C ALA A 335 -2.40 23.05 10.95
N SER A 336 -2.17 21.73 10.99
CA SER A 336 -2.41 20.89 12.17
C SER A 336 -1.20 20.74 13.11
N GLY A 337 -0.03 21.27 12.74
CA GLY A 337 1.21 21.14 13.50
C GLY A 337 1.84 19.73 13.47
N LEU A 338 1.52 18.92 12.46
CA LEU A 338 2.00 17.52 12.35
C LEU A 338 3.02 17.33 11.22
N ARG A 339 3.39 18.39 10.49
CA ARG A 339 4.25 18.25 9.32
C ARG A 339 5.63 17.68 9.63
N ASP A 340 6.21 18.07 10.76
CA ASP A 340 7.54 17.65 11.18
C ASP A 340 7.57 16.21 11.75
N ASP A 341 6.39 15.64 12.01
CA ASP A 341 6.26 14.29 12.56
C ASP A 341 6.30 13.19 11.49
N VAL A 342 6.15 13.56 10.20
CA VAL A 342 6.02 12.60 9.10
C VAL A 342 6.86 12.99 7.89
N GLU A 343 7.41 11.99 7.18
CA GLU A 343 7.88 12.17 5.81
C GLU A 343 6.69 12.13 4.85
N LEU A 344 6.66 13.02 3.88
CA LEU A 344 5.65 13.02 2.83
C LEU A 344 6.29 12.51 1.52
N TRP A 345 5.79 11.40 1.02
CA TRP A 345 6.22 10.81 -0.24
C TRP A 345 5.16 11.01 -1.32
N VAL A 346 5.56 10.99 -2.58
CA VAL A 346 4.63 11.11 -3.70
C VAL A 346 5.05 10.24 -4.86
N ASP A 347 4.10 9.63 -5.57
CA ASP A 347 4.35 8.94 -6.84
C ASP A 347 3.29 9.28 -7.91
N GLY A 348 3.63 8.98 -9.16
CA GLY A 348 2.75 9.12 -10.32
C GLY A 348 3.41 9.83 -11.52
N GLY A 349 3.89 9.04 -12.50
CA GLY A 349 4.29 9.51 -13.83
C GLY A 349 5.50 10.43 -13.91
N MET A 350 6.39 10.41 -12.94
CA MET A 350 7.63 11.22 -12.92
C MET A 350 8.61 10.75 -13.98
N LYS A 351 9.32 11.70 -14.63
CA LYS A 351 10.21 11.44 -15.77
C LYS A 351 11.60 12.05 -15.62
N THR A 352 11.73 13.15 -14.89
CA THR A 352 12.96 13.96 -14.81
C THR A 352 13.28 14.41 -13.38
N GLY A 353 14.50 14.88 -13.13
CA GLY A 353 14.85 15.51 -11.86
C GLY A 353 14.10 16.83 -11.63
N ARG A 354 13.74 17.51 -12.71
CA ARG A 354 12.87 18.72 -12.65
C ARG A 354 11.48 18.39 -12.09
N ASP A 355 10.88 17.24 -12.46
CA ASP A 355 9.64 16.78 -11.84
C ASP A 355 9.80 16.58 -10.33
N VAL A 356 10.92 15.97 -9.92
CA VAL A 356 11.22 15.74 -8.50
C VAL A 356 11.28 17.05 -7.73
N VAL A 357 12.03 18.04 -8.25
CA VAL A 357 12.16 19.36 -7.61
C VAL A 357 10.82 20.08 -7.51
N LYS A 358 9.97 20.02 -8.56
CA LYS A 358 8.60 20.56 -8.49
C LYS A 358 7.79 19.91 -7.37
N MET A 359 7.83 18.58 -7.26
CA MET A 359 7.11 17.87 -6.21
C MET A 359 7.67 18.15 -4.82
N MET A 360 8.98 18.35 -4.68
CA MET A 360 9.59 18.77 -3.41
C MET A 360 9.15 20.19 -3.03
N CYS A 361 9.13 21.13 -3.96
CA CYS A 361 8.61 22.48 -3.72
C CYS A 361 7.13 22.46 -3.27
N LEU A 362 6.33 21.50 -3.75
CA LEU A 362 4.95 21.29 -3.31
C LEU A 362 4.82 20.54 -1.96
N GLY A 363 5.91 20.03 -1.40
CA GLY A 363 5.94 19.47 -0.05
C GLY A 363 6.43 18.03 0.08
N ALA A 364 6.82 17.35 -1.00
CA ALA A 364 7.34 15.98 -0.91
C ALA A 364 8.77 15.92 -0.36
N ASN A 365 9.07 15.00 0.54
CA ASN A 365 10.44 14.66 0.96
C ASN A 365 11.08 13.69 -0.02
N ARG A 366 10.29 12.75 -0.56
CA ARG A 366 10.76 11.76 -1.55
C ARG A 366 9.76 11.58 -2.67
N VAL A 367 10.27 11.23 -3.86
CA VAL A 367 9.48 11.04 -5.07
C VAL A 367 9.69 9.65 -5.64
N GLY A 368 8.60 8.96 -5.96
CA GLY A 368 8.61 7.58 -6.42
C GLY A 368 8.52 7.43 -7.93
N PHE A 369 9.35 6.54 -8.47
CA PHE A 369 9.40 6.18 -9.88
C PHE A 369 8.99 4.72 -10.09
N GLY A 370 7.90 4.49 -10.80
CA GLY A 370 7.50 3.14 -11.25
C GLY A 370 7.79 2.94 -12.72
N THR A 371 7.12 3.71 -13.59
CA THR A 371 7.21 3.56 -15.04
C THR A 371 8.62 3.80 -15.56
N LEU A 372 9.32 4.83 -15.07
CA LEU A 372 10.70 5.11 -15.51
C LEU A 372 11.66 3.96 -15.15
N ALA A 373 11.51 3.37 -13.96
CA ALA A 373 12.30 2.20 -13.56
C ALA A 373 12.03 0.98 -14.48
N MET A 374 10.76 0.75 -14.88
CA MET A 374 10.42 -0.29 -15.85
C MET A 374 11.02 0.00 -17.23
N VAL A 375 10.98 1.25 -17.68
CA VAL A 375 11.55 1.66 -18.99
C VAL A 375 13.07 1.48 -18.99
N ALA A 376 13.73 1.80 -17.89
CA ALA A 376 15.18 1.61 -17.74
C ALA A 376 15.62 0.14 -17.85
N VAL A 377 14.71 -0.82 -17.65
CA VAL A 377 14.95 -2.25 -17.90
C VAL A 377 14.27 -2.77 -19.17
N GLY A 378 13.90 -1.88 -20.08
CA GLY A 378 13.43 -2.22 -21.42
C GLY A 378 11.91 -2.27 -21.61
N CYS A 379 11.08 -1.70 -20.71
CA CYS A 379 9.63 -1.60 -20.92
C CYS A 379 9.30 -0.67 -22.09
N THR A 380 8.49 -1.15 -23.04
CA THR A 380 8.08 -0.42 -24.24
C THR A 380 6.71 0.24 -24.13
N ILE A 381 6.13 0.27 -22.92
CA ILE A 381 4.79 0.84 -22.63
C ILE A 381 3.70 0.24 -23.53
N CYS A 382 3.80 -1.04 -23.86
CA CYS A 382 2.84 -1.74 -24.72
C CYS A 382 1.46 -2.01 -24.07
N ARG A 383 1.36 -1.82 -22.73
CA ARG A 383 0.13 -2.04 -21.94
C ARG A 383 -0.39 -3.49 -21.91
N GLY A 384 0.41 -4.47 -22.30
CA GLY A 384 0.09 -5.90 -22.19
C GLY A 384 0.32 -6.48 -20.79
N CYS A 385 0.48 -5.63 -19.75
CA CYS A 385 0.83 -6.09 -18.41
C CYS A 385 -0.25 -6.99 -17.79
N GLN A 386 -1.51 -6.58 -17.91
CA GLN A 386 -2.65 -7.29 -17.31
C GLN A 386 -2.94 -8.61 -18.03
N ASP A 387 -2.75 -8.62 -19.35
CA ASP A 387 -3.10 -9.76 -20.22
C ASP A 387 -2.03 -10.84 -20.25
N GLY A 388 -0.89 -10.64 -19.56
CA GLY A 388 0.24 -11.58 -19.58
C GLY A 388 0.98 -11.63 -20.93
N THR A 389 0.75 -10.67 -21.81
CA THR A 389 1.31 -10.60 -23.17
C THR A 389 2.49 -9.65 -23.27
N CYS A 390 3.20 -9.41 -22.17
CA CYS A 390 4.37 -8.54 -22.13
C CYS A 390 5.49 -9.12 -23.00
N HIS A 391 5.70 -8.54 -24.19
CA HIS A 391 6.67 -9.02 -25.17
C HIS A 391 8.15 -8.79 -24.78
N VAL A 392 8.42 -7.99 -23.73
CA VAL A 392 9.76 -7.73 -23.20
C VAL A 392 10.05 -8.49 -21.90
N GLY A 393 9.18 -9.41 -21.48
CA GLY A 393 9.43 -10.29 -20.35
C GLY A 393 9.32 -9.67 -18.94
N ILE A 394 8.94 -8.39 -18.80
CA ILE A 394 8.92 -7.69 -17.50
C ILE A 394 7.75 -8.12 -16.63
N THR A 395 6.55 -8.27 -17.19
CA THR A 395 5.32 -8.59 -16.45
C THR A 395 4.76 -9.97 -16.80
N THR A 396 5.57 -10.86 -17.27
CA THR A 396 5.24 -12.25 -17.57
C THR A 396 6.25 -13.20 -16.92
N HIS A 397 5.83 -14.43 -16.67
CA HIS A 397 6.70 -15.50 -16.21
C HIS A 397 7.35 -16.30 -17.36
N VAL A 398 7.08 -15.91 -18.61
CA VAL A 398 7.74 -16.47 -19.79
C VAL A 398 9.20 -16.02 -19.78
N LYS A 399 10.12 -16.97 -19.79
CA LYS A 399 11.57 -16.69 -19.69
C LYS A 399 12.30 -16.86 -21.03
N THR A 400 11.84 -17.77 -21.88
CA THR A 400 12.53 -18.09 -23.13
C THR A 400 11.70 -17.79 -24.37
N LYS A 401 12.41 -17.65 -25.51
CA LYS A 401 11.77 -17.40 -26.81
C LYS A 401 10.93 -18.61 -27.24
N GLU A 402 11.37 -19.81 -26.98
CA GLU A 402 10.68 -21.06 -27.32
C GLU A 402 9.35 -21.18 -26.55
N GLU A 403 9.34 -20.76 -25.28
CA GLU A 403 8.11 -20.71 -24.49
C GLU A 403 7.16 -19.63 -25.02
N ALA A 404 7.69 -18.47 -25.38
CA ALA A 404 6.92 -17.36 -25.94
C ALA A 404 6.28 -17.75 -27.29
N ASP A 405 7.02 -18.41 -28.17
CA ASP A 405 6.55 -18.88 -29.47
C ASP A 405 5.42 -19.90 -29.29
N ARG A 406 5.56 -20.84 -28.34
CA ARG A 406 4.48 -21.79 -28.00
C ARG A 406 3.21 -21.10 -27.50
N LYS A 407 3.34 -19.96 -26.81
CA LYS A 407 2.23 -19.15 -26.33
C LYS A 407 1.74 -18.10 -27.36
N GLY A 408 2.33 -18.07 -28.56
CA GLY A 408 1.93 -17.17 -29.65
C GLY A 408 2.37 -15.72 -29.49
N PHE A 409 3.42 -15.45 -28.73
CA PHE A 409 3.98 -14.10 -28.54
C PHE A 409 4.88 -13.72 -29.72
N LYS A 410 4.34 -13.00 -30.69
CA LYS A 410 5.02 -12.71 -31.97
C LYS A 410 6.31 -11.89 -31.89
N ALA A 411 6.57 -11.18 -30.79
CA ALA A 411 7.69 -10.25 -30.68
C ALA A 411 8.36 -10.29 -29.30
N PHE A 412 8.38 -11.48 -28.68
CA PHE A 412 8.96 -11.66 -27.36
C PHE A 412 10.49 -11.44 -27.41
N ARG A 413 10.98 -10.63 -26.46
CA ARG A 413 12.41 -10.47 -26.19
C ARG A 413 12.67 -10.96 -24.76
N PRO A 414 13.59 -11.90 -24.54
CA PRO A 414 13.97 -12.30 -23.20
C PRO A 414 14.44 -11.11 -22.37
N PHE A 415 14.04 -11.09 -21.09
CA PHE A 415 14.44 -10.01 -20.17
C PHE A 415 15.97 -9.92 -20.04
N GLU A 416 16.66 -11.06 -20.07
CA GLU A 416 18.12 -11.17 -19.95
C GLU A 416 18.90 -10.41 -21.04
N GLU A 417 18.30 -10.18 -22.21
CA GLU A 417 18.92 -9.41 -23.29
C GLU A 417 18.99 -7.90 -23.00
N LYS A 418 18.08 -7.39 -22.16
CA LYS A 418 17.92 -5.95 -21.90
C LYS A 418 17.82 -5.56 -20.43
N GLY A 419 17.41 -6.49 -19.56
CA GLY A 419 17.16 -6.24 -18.16
C GLY A 419 18.45 -6.23 -17.33
N SER A 420 18.85 -5.06 -16.85
CA SER A 420 20.02 -4.93 -15.98
C SER A 420 19.75 -3.91 -14.87
N PRO A 421 20.20 -4.16 -13.63
CA PRO A 421 20.16 -3.15 -12.58
C PRO A 421 20.97 -1.91 -12.93
N HIS A 422 22.00 -2.03 -13.80
CA HIS A 422 22.79 -0.90 -14.27
C HIS A 422 21.97 0.09 -15.12
N GLY A 423 20.96 -0.37 -15.86
CA GLY A 423 20.06 0.54 -16.60
C GLY A 423 19.30 1.46 -15.66
N ILE A 424 18.78 0.92 -14.54
CA ILE A 424 18.14 1.74 -13.50
C ILE A 424 19.17 2.64 -12.82
N TYR A 425 20.34 2.10 -12.49
CA TYR A 425 21.42 2.86 -11.88
C TYR A 425 21.80 4.07 -12.73
N ASN A 426 22.04 3.90 -14.02
CA ASN A 426 22.41 4.98 -14.95
C ASN A 426 21.32 6.07 -14.99
N VAL A 427 20.06 5.69 -15.15
CA VAL A 427 18.94 6.64 -15.21
C VAL A 427 18.77 7.37 -13.88
N PHE A 428 18.85 6.66 -12.75
CA PHE A 428 18.60 7.28 -11.44
C PHE A 428 19.77 8.15 -10.98
N CYS A 429 21.01 7.81 -11.30
CA CYS A 429 22.14 8.71 -11.12
C CYS A 429 21.97 10.00 -11.94
N ALA A 430 21.53 9.87 -13.20
CA ALA A 430 21.29 11.03 -14.04
C ALA A 430 20.12 11.90 -13.54
N VAL A 431 19.04 11.31 -13.04
CA VAL A 431 17.96 12.03 -12.34
C VAL A 431 18.51 12.75 -11.11
N THR A 432 19.36 12.09 -10.35
CA THR A 432 19.97 12.63 -9.12
C THR A 432 20.85 13.85 -9.43
N ASP A 433 21.68 13.77 -10.47
CA ASP A 433 22.50 14.89 -10.93
C ASP A 433 21.66 16.05 -11.48
N ASP A 434 20.54 15.74 -12.12
CA ASP A 434 19.56 16.75 -12.56
C ASP A 434 18.94 17.48 -11.36
N ILE A 435 18.55 16.75 -10.32
CA ILE A 435 18.06 17.33 -9.06
C ILE A 435 19.12 18.26 -8.45
N ARG A 436 20.39 17.83 -8.36
CA ARG A 436 21.50 18.65 -7.83
C ARG A 436 21.62 19.98 -8.57
N LYS A 437 21.60 19.94 -9.92
CA LYS A 437 21.68 21.12 -10.76
C LYS A 437 20.53 22.10 -10.51
N TRP A 438 19.31 21.61 -10.36
CA TRP A 438 18.14 22.44 -10.09
C TRP A 438 18.17 23.05 -8.69
N VAL A 439 18.50 22.26 -7.66
CA VAL A 439 18.61 22.73 -6.27
C VAL A 439 19.72 23.79 -6.15
N ALA A 440 20.87 23.57 -6.78
CA ALA A 440 21.96 24.53 -6.83
C ALA A 440 21.56 25.84 -7.53
N LYS A 441 20.83 25.78 -8.67
CA LYS A 441 20.29 26.96 -9.36
C LYS A 441 19.32 27.76 -8.50
N LEU A 442 18.60 27.10 -7.59
CA LEU A 442 17.73 27.74 -6.62
C LEU A 442 18.50 28.38 -5.45
N GLY A 443 19.81 28.14 -5.34
CA GLY A 443 20.67 28.71 -4.31
C GLY A 443 20.71 27.92 -3.00
N TYR A 444 20.33 26.64 -3.03
CA TYR A 444 20.32 25.75 -1.86
C TYR A 444 21.42 24.69 -1.96
N ASP A 445 22.02 24.38 -0.83
CA ASP A 445 23.03 23.32 -0.67
C ASP A 445 22.47 22.04 -0.01
N ASN A 446 21.17 22.03 0.35
CA ASN A 446 20.47 20.85 0.81
C ASN A 446 19.09 20.77 0.11
N ALA A 447 18.80 19.61 -0.50
CA ALA A 447 17.56 19.43 -1.24
C ALA A 447 16.32 19.41 -0.33
N GLN A 448 16.45 19.03 0.94
CA GLN A 448 15.29 19.05 1.85
C GLN A 448 14.87 20.49 2.22
N ASP A 449 15.73 21.48 2.02
CA ASP A 449 15.41 22.89 2.30
C ASP A 449 14.44 23.52 1.29
N ILE A 450 14.24 22.89 0.12
CA ILE A 450 13.22 23.36 -0.83
C ILE A 450 11.84 22.76 -0.57
N VAL A 451 11.72 21.81 0.36
CA VAL A 451 10.46 21.12 0.63
C VAL A 451 9.40 22.10 1.14
N GLY A 452 8.30 22.20 0.40
CA GLY A 452 7.17 23.08 0.71
C GLY A 452 7.36 24.54 0.31
N LYS A 453 8.47 24.92 -0.35
CA LYS A 453 8.68 26.26 -0.88
C LYS A 453 8.02 26.42 -2.24
N ALA A 454 6.69 26.44 -2.24
CA ALA A 454 5.87 26.51 -3.45
C ALA A 454 6.08 27.82 -4.23
N ASP A 455 6.55 28.87 -3.58
CA ASP A 455 6.92 30.16 -4.20
C ASP A 455 8.15 30.09 -5.12
N LEU A 456 8.88 28.98 -5.09
CA LEU A 456 9.92 28.65 -6.06
C LEU A 456 9.35 28.16 -7.41
N LEU A 457 8.04 28.01 -7.50
CA LEU A 457 7.35 27.60 -8.74
C LEU A 457 6.56 28.77 -9.33
N GLU A 458 6.39 28.73 -10.64
CA GLU A 458 5.52 29.65 -11.38
C GLU A 458 4.68 28.88 -12.40
N GLN A 459 3.49 29.39 -12.68
CA GLN A 459 2.67 28.90 -13.79
C GLN A 459 3.22 29.50 -15.08
N ILE A 460 3.46 28.67 -16.10
CA ILE A 460 4.09 29.06 -17.37
C ILE A 460 3.12 29.07 -18.56
N SER A 461 1.95 28.46 -18.41
CA SER A 461 0.99 28.37 -19.53
C SER A 461 -0.43 28.23 -19.04
N MET A 462 -1.40 28.37 -19.97
CA MET A 462 -2.86 28.22 -19.75
C MET A 462 -3.44 29.14 -18.67
N HIS A 463 -2.89 30.33 -18.48
CA HIS A 463 -3.34 31.31 -17.47
C HIS A 463 -4.79 31.78 -17.68
N ASP A 464 -5.26 31.74 -18.92
CA ASP A 464 -6.65 32.07 -19.29
C ASP A 464 -7.65 30.93 -19.06
N GLN A 465 -7.16 29.74 -18.77
CA GLN A 465 -7.99 28.52 -18.65
C GLN A 465 -8.00 27.93 -17.24
N ILE A 466 -6.94 28.09 -16.49
CA ILE A 466 -6.82 27.56 -15.12
C ILE A 466 -5.93 28.48 -14.27
N ASP A 467 -6.36 28.78 -13.06
CA ASP A 467 -5.59 29.50 -12.06
C ASP A 467 -4.89 28.52 -11.11
N LEU A 468 -3.57 28.49 -11.16
CA LEU A 468 -2.71 27.71 -10.27
C LEU A 468 -1.98 28.57 -9.24
N SER A 469 -2.40 29.83 -9.06
CA SER A 469 -1.74 30.77 -8.16
C SER A 469 -1.67 30.26 -6.72
N ASP A 470 -2.65 29.47 -6.26
CA ASP A 470 -2.62 28.89 -4.92
C ASP A 470 -1.53 27.83 -4.75
N LEU A 471 -1.18 27.12 -5.83
CA LEU A 471 -0.08 26.12 -5.81
C LEU A 471 1.31 26.76 -5.83
N THR A 472 1.41 28.04 -6.14
CA THR A 472 2.70 28.76 -6.28
C THR A 472 2.89 29.84 -5.21
N LYS A 473 1.96 29.93 -4.24
CA LYS A 473 2.09 30.85 -3.09
C LYS A 473 2.81 30.14 -1.93
N PRO A 474 3.57 30.90 -1.13
CA PRO A 474 4.09 30.40 0.13
C PRO A 474 2.95 29.85 0.99
N ILE A 475 3.14 28.67 1.56
CA ILE A 475 2.20 28.15 2.53
C ILE A 475 2.47 28.85 3.86
N PRO A 476 1.48 29.58 4.43
CA PRO A 476 1.69 30.26 5.69
C PRO A 476 2.12 29.28 6.76
N GLN A 477 3.30 29.51 7.31
CA GLN A 477 3.68 28.85 8.56
C GLN A 477 2.73 29.35 9.66
N ARG A 478 2.37 28.50 10.58
CA ARG A 478 1.48 28.85 11.68
C ARG A 478 2.21 29.81 12.60
N ASP A 479 2.03 31.11 12.40
CA ASP A 479 2.68 32.14 13.20
C ASP A 479 2.43 31.93 14.70
N GLY A 480 3.51 31.82 15.46
CA GLY A 480 3.50 31.93 16.92
C GLY A 480 3.16 30.66 17.70
N MET A 481 2.93 29.52 17.07
CA MET A 481 2.92 28.25 17.80
C MET A 481 4.22 27.48 17.54
N PRO A 482 4.97 27.14 18.61
CA PRO A 482 6.06 26.19 18.44
C PRO A 482 5.48 24.92 17.81
N ALA A 483 6.19 24.37 16.83
CA ALA A 483 5.88 23.03 16.33
C ALA A 483 5.79 22.11 17.56
N GLN A 484 4.58 21.70 17.90
CA GLN A 484 4.41 20.79 19.04
C GLN A 484 4.88 19.41 18.55
N ARG A 485 6.18 19.20 18.65
CA ARG A 485 6.75 17.87 18.41
C ARG A 485 6.03 16.89 19.32
N GLY A 486 5.25 16.00 18.75
CA GLY A 486 4.59 14.89 19.41
C GLY A 486 3.29 15.18 20.18
N GLY A 487 2.82 16.42 20.27
CA GLY A 487 1.69 16.77 21.15
C GLY A 487 0.29 16.36 20.65
N LEU A 488 0.14 16.03 19.38
CA LEU A 488 -1.15 15.66 18.78
C LEU A 488 -1.22 14.19 18.33
N ARG A 489 -0.11 13.47 18.34
CA ARG A 489 -0.15 12.02 18.13
C ARG A 489 -0.91 11.39 19.28
N ILE A 490 -1.86 10.51 18.97
CA ILE A 490 -2.52 9.68 19.96
C ILE A 490 -1.42 8.82 20.62
N SER A 491 -0.93 9.27 21.78
CA SER A 491 -0.03 8.46 22.60
C SER A 491 -0.86 7.32 23.16
N ARG A 492 -0.80 6.17 22.53
CA ARG A 492 -1.32 4.93 23.12
C ARG A 492 -0.22 4.36 24.01
N PRO A 493 -0.57 3.87 25.22
CA PRO A 493 0.36 3.07 26.00
C PRO A 493 0.82 1.92 25.10
N ARG A 494 2.10 1.90 24.75
CA ARG A 494 2.64 0.82 23.92
C ARG A 494 2.61 -0.44 24.78
N ASN A 495 1.86 -1.43 24.38
CA ASN A 495 1.78 -2.83 24.80
C ASN A 495 2.88 -3.27 25.79
N ILE A 496 2.82 -2.76 27.03
CA ILE A 496 3.85 -3.01 28.05
C ILE A 496 3.93 -4.51 28.32
N ILE A 497 2.78 -5.17 28.49
CA ILE A 497 2.68 -6.61 28.73
C ILE A 497 3.29 -7.40 27.57
N SER A 498 3.07 -6.99 26.31
CA SER A 498 3.68 -7.66 25.14
C SER A 498 5.20 -7.70 25.20
N ARG A 499 5.84 -6.64 25.74
CA ARG A 499 7.29 -6.59 25.93
C ARG A 499 7.71 -7.40 27.15
N GLN A 500 6.98 -7.30 28.25
CA GLN A 500 7.23 -8.10 29.47
C GLN A 500 7.23 -9.60 29.18
N ILE A 501 6.24 -10.07 28.40
CA ILE A 501 6.20 -11.46 27.91
C ILE A 501 7.51 -11.80 27.20
N THR A 502 7.96 -10.96 26.27
CA THR A 502 9.19 -11.23 25.50
C THR A 502 10.43 -11.25 26.38
N GLU A 503 10.55 -10.32 27.33
CA GLU A 503 11.66 -10.24 28.27
C GLU A 503 11.69 -11.45 29.21
N GLU A 504 10.51 -11.93 29.60
CA GLU A 504 10.39 -13.11 30.45
C GLU A 504 10.79 -14.37 29.70
N VAL A 505 10.29 -14.56 28.47
CA VAL A 505 10.72 -15.68 27.61
C VAL A 505 12.23 -15.68 27.43
N ALA A 506 12.82 -14.53 27.09
CA ALA A 506 14.28 -14.42 26.95
C ALA A 506 15.02 -14.79 28.25
N ARG A 507 14.47 -14.46 29.41
CA ARG A 507 15.04 -14.81 30.72
C ARG A 507 15.03 -16.32 30.98
N TYR A 508 13.95 -17.02 30.62
CA TYR A 508 13.85 -18.46 30.77
C TYR A 508 14.81 -19.18 29.80
N VAL A 509 14.85 -18.78 28.54
CA VAL A 509 15.78 -19.32 27.57
C VAL A 509 17.24 -19.18 28.02
N ASN A 510 17.61 -18.03 28.59
CA ASN A 510 18.95 -17.81 29.16
C ASN A 510 19.26 -18.73 30.33
N LYS A 511 18.27 -19.34 30.98
CA LYS A 511 18.44 -20.35 32.04
C LYS A 511 18.45 -21.79 31.47
N GLY A 512 18.28 -21.95 30.16
CA GLY A 512 18.22 -23.24 29.50
C GLY A 512 16.83 -23.89 29.51
N GLU A 513 15.78 -23.11 29.74
CA GLU A 513 14.38 -23.54 29.72
C GLU A 513 13.78 -23.19 28.35
N TYR A 514 13.27 -24.19 27.62
CA TYR A 514 12.78 -24.01 26.24
C TYR A 514 11.28 -24.33 26.08
N GLU A 515 10.64 -24.82 27.13
CA GLU A 515 9.19 -24.95 27.28
C GLU A 515 8.76 -24.13 28.48
N LEU A 516 7.87 -23.16 28.28
CA LEU A 516 7.50 -22.22 29.33
C LEU A 516 6.03 -21.77 29.24
N THR A 517 5.49 -21.40 30.37
CA THR A 517 4.14 -20.82 30.51
C THR A 517 4.24 -19.44 31.14
N TYR A 518 3.57 -18.48 30.52
CA TYR A 518 3.34 -17.14 31.05
C TYR A 518 1.84 -17.01 31.37
N ASP A 519 1.52 -16.80 32.63
CA ASP A 519 0.14 -16.62 33.09
C ASP A 519 -0.09 -15.19 33.55
N ASP A 520 -1.22 -14.60 33.15
CA ASP A 520 -1.63 -13.26 33.55
C ASP A 520 -3.15 -13.19 33.75
N GLU A 521 -3.58 -12.85 34.96
CA GLU A 521 -4.98 -12.69 35.34
C GLU A 521 -5.46 -11.24 35.26
N GLN A 522 -4.57 -10.28 34.94
CA GLN A 522 -4.86 -8.85 34.96
C GLN A 522 -4.98 -8.24 33.56
N VAL A 523 -4.88 -9.04 32.50
CA VAL A 523 -5.01 -8.58 31.12
C VAL A 523 -6.37 -7.92 30.91
N MET A 524 -6.36 -6.75 30.26
CA MET A 524 -7.55 -5.95 30.00
C MET A 524 -7.67 -5.57 28.52
N ALA A 525 -8.78 -4.95 28.17
CA ALA A 525 -9.08 -4.50 26.80
C ALA A 525 -8.08 -3.49 26.20
N HIS A 526 -7.27 -2.84 27.01
CA HIS A 526 -6.20 -1.94 26.55
C HIS A 526 -4.88 -2.67 26.26
N ASP A 527 -4.74 -3.94 26.68
CA ASP A 527 -3.58 -4.77 26.41
C ASP A 527 -3.75 -5.41 25.03
N ARG A 528 -3.10 -4.83 24.04
CA ARG A 528 -3.32 -5.13 22.62
C ARG A 528 -2.13 -5.88 22.04
N ALA A 529 -2.37 -6.59 20.92
CA ALA A 529 -1.35 -7.30 20.16
C ALA A 529 -0.45 -8.21 21.02
N LEU A 530 -1.04 -8.87 22.03
CA LEU A 530 -0.32 -9.82 22.88
C LEU A 530 0.18 -11.02 22.05
N GLY A 531 1.40 -11.45 22.30
CA GLY A 531 2.09 -12.49 21.51
C GLY A 531 2.82 -11.96 20.26
N THR A 532 2.39 -10.84 19.69
CA THR A 532 2.96 -10.29 18.44
C THR A 532 4.42 -9.87 18.61
N HIS A 533 4.77 -9.16 19.68
CA HIS A 533 6.13 -8.70 19.95
C HIS A 533 7.09 -9.88 20.12
N LEU A 534 6.67 -10.90 20.86
CA LEU A 534 7.42 -12.14 21.07
C LEU A 534 7.75 -12.82 19.73
N CYS A 535 6.74 -13.07 18.89
CA CYS A 535 6.97 -13.67 17.57
C CYS A 535 7.91 -12.83 16.71
N GLY A 536 7.80 -11.50 16.78
CA GLY A 536 8.72 -10.57 16.12
C GLY A 536 10.16 -10.71 16.65
N ALA A 537 10.35 -10.73 17.95
CA ALA A 537 11.65 -10.89 18.58
C ALA A 537 12.31 -12.25 18.24
N ILE A 538 11.52 -13.32 18.21
CA ILE A 538 11.98 -14.64 17.75
C ILE A 538 12.49 -14.56 16.30
N LYS A 539 11.73 -13.97 15.39
CA LYS A 539 12.11 -13.85 13.97
C LYS A 539 13.33 -12.95 13.74
N ARG A 540 13.56 -11.96 14.58
CA ARG A 540 14.75 -11.09 14.52
C ARG A 540 15.97 -11.69 15.19
N GLY A 541 15.85 -12.84 15.89
CA GLY A 541 16.92 -13.45 16.66
C GLY A 541 17.31 -12.65 17.91
N GLU A 542 16.38 -11.89 18.46
CA GLU A 542 16.60 -11.12 19.70
C GLU A 542 16.53 -11.98 20.95
N ILE A 543 15.94 -13.17 20.84
CA ILE A 543 15.94 -14.19 21.89
C ILE A 543 17.09 -15.15 21.61
N PRO A 544 18.08 -15.28 22.48
CA PRO A 544 19.17 -16.25 22.31
C PRO A 544 18.63 -17.67 22.20
N ASP A 545 19.31 -18.52 21.44
CA ASP A 545 18.94 -19.94 21.25
C ASP A 545 17.45 -20.20 20.92
N ASN A 546 16.79 -19.23 20.25
CA ASN A 546 15.37 -19.29 19.90
C ASN A 546 14.99 -20.49 19.03
N GLU A 547 15.93 -21.07 18.29
CA GLU A 547 15.77 -22.29 17.49
C GLU A 547 15.51 -23.55 18.35
N ARG A 548 15.81 -23.45 19.65
CA ARG A 548 15.58 -24.51 20.63
C ARG A 548 14.26 -24.37 21.40
N LEU A 549 13.49 -23.29 21.16
CA LEU A 549 12.19 -23.11 21.79
C LEU A 549 11.22 -24.18 21.30
N ASP A 550 10.79 -25.05 22.21
CA ASP A 550 9.85 -26.14 21.96
C ASP A 550 8.40 -25.67 22.06
N ALA A 551 8.08 -24.91 23.14
CA ALA A 551 6.73 -24.37 23.35
C ALA A 551 6.73 -23.11 24.24
N VAL A 552 5.90 -22.14 23.85
CA VAL A 552 5.60 -20.96 24.68
C VAL A 552 4.09 -20.85 24.86
N HIS A 553 3.61 -21.07 26.05
CA HIS A 553 2.19 -20.99 26.42
C HIS A 553 1.91 -19.63 27.07
N LEU A 554 1.03 -18.83 26.44
CA LEU A 554 0.53 -17.58 26.98
C LEU A 554 -0.91 -17.83 27.48
N SER A 555 -1.13 -17.76 28.78
CA SER A 555 -2.40 -18.03 29.42
C SER A 555 -2.97 -16.74 30.01
N PHE A 556 -4.14 -16.37 29.57
CA PHE A 556 -4.90 -15.22 30.05
C PHE A 556 -6.22 -15.71 30.64
N SER A 557 -6.26 -15.80 31.96
CA SER A 557 -7.36 -16.44 32.69
C SER A 557 -8.21 -15.42 33.45
N ASN A 558 -9.16 -15.90 34.24
CA ASN A 558 -9.96 -15.15 35.18
C ASN A 558 -10.72 -13.94 34.60
N SER A 559 -11.50 -14.18 33.57
CA SER A 559 -12.32 -13.14 32.87
C SER A 559 -11.50 -12.11 32.11
N ALA A 560 -10.26 -12.40 31.80
CA ALA A 560 -9.46 -11.56 30.92
C ALA A 560 -10.11 -11.46 29.54
N VAL A 561 -10.27 -10.22 29.06
CA VAL A 561 -10.70 -9.94 27.69
C VAL A 561 -9.59 -9.14 27.03
N PRO A 562 -8.58 -9.80 26.47
CA PRO A 562 -7.49 -9.13 25.79
C PRO A 562 -7.99 -8.19 24.70
N GLY A 563 -7.30 -7.08 24.53
CA GLY A 563 -7.63 -6.08 23.52
C GLY A 563 -7.38 -6.54 22.09
N ASN A 564 -7.60 -5.64 21.14
CA ASN A 564 -7.49 -5.89 19.71
C ASN A 564 -6.12 -6.47 19.32
N GLY A 565 -6.13 -7.44 18.38
CA GLY A 565 -4.93 -8.02 17.80
C GLY A 565 -4.27 -9.09 18.66
N LEU A 566 -4.99 -9.73 19.60
CA LEU A 566 -4.47 -10.89 20.33
C LEU A 566 -3.94 -11.93 19.33
N GLY A 567 -2.67 -12.34 19.46
CA GLY A 567 -2.05 -13.28 18.54
C GLY A 567 -1.97 -12.79 17.08
N ALA A 568 -2.05 -11.50 16.80
CA ALA A 568 -1.81 -10.98 15.46
C ALA A 568 -0.40 -11.36 15.00
N PHE A 569 -0.29 -11.93 13.79
CA PHE A 569 0.97 -12.42 13.21
C PHE A 569 1.66 -13.55 14.02
N ILE A 570 0.91 -14.26 14.86
CA ILE A 570 1.45 -15.40 15.62
C ILE A 570 2.05 -16.47 14.71
N ASP A 571 3.09 -17.14 15.19
CA ASP A 571 3.77 -18.26 14.53
C ASP A 571 4.20 -19.28 15.59
N GLU A 572 4.58 -20.46 15.15
CA GLU A 572 5.22 -21.46 16.02
C GLU A 572 6.46 -20.87 16.74
N PRO A 573 6.74 -21.26 17.98
CA PRO A 573 6.05 -22.28 18.79
C PRO A 573 5.05 -21.70 19.83
N VAL A 574 4.34 -20.62 19.51
CA VAL A 574 3.50 -19.90 20.49
C VAL A 574 2.06 -20.45 20.52
N THR A 575 1.56 -20.72 21.72
CA THR A 575 0.18 -21.08 22.02
C THR A 575 -0.45 -20.02 22.93
N ILE A 576 -1.66 -19.57 22.60
CA ILE A 576 -2.43 -18.62 23.40
C ILE A 576 -3.71 -19.28 23.91
N LEU A 577 -3.94 -19.17 25.20
CA LEU A 577 -5.20 -19.48 25.87
C LEU A 577 -5.79 -18.19 26.43
N ALA A 578 -7.03 -17.85 26.05
CA ALA A 578 -7.77 -16.76 26.66
C ALA A 578 -9.12 -17.28 27.18
N GLU A 579 -9.32 -17.15 28.47
CA GLU A 579 -10.54 -17.54 29.15
C GLU A 579 -11.46 -16.32 29.29
N GLY A 580 -12.64 -16.40 28.69
CA GLY A 580 -13.66 -15.36 28.74
C GLY A 580 -13.99 -14.73 27.40
N GLY A 581 -13.00 -14.47 26.55
CA GLY A 581 -13.19 -13.89 25.23
C GLY A 581 -11.97 -13.08 24.77
N ALA A 582 -12.08 -12.44 23.60
CA ALA A 582 -11.09 -11.50 23.08
C ALA A 582 -11.75 -10.48 22.14
N GLN A 583 -11.11 -9.33 21.92
CA GLN A 583 -11.63 -8.28 21.06
C GLN A 583 -11.33 -8.53 19.55
N ASP A 584 -11.28 -7.47 18.74
CA ASP A 584 -11.17 -7.56 17.29
C ASP A 584 -9.78 -8.04 16.82
N GLY A 585 -9.73 -8.69 15.66
CA GLY A 585 -8.49 -9.00 14.96
C GLY A 585 -7.64 -10.11 15.59
N VAL A 586 -8.23 -11.00 16.38
CA VAL A 586 -7.52 -12.15 16.95
C VAL A 586 -6.95 -13.03 15.85
N GLY A 587 -5.67 -13.43 15.94
CA GLY A 587 -5.01 -14.33 15.00
C GLY A 587 -4.87 -13.81 13.56
N LYS A 588 -5.04 -12.49 13.32
CA LYS A 588 -4.90 -11.95 11.96
C LYS A 588 -3.49 -12.22 11.42
N CYS A 589 -3.41 -12.62 10.14
CA CYS A 589 -2.17 -12.90 9.44
C CYS A 589 -1.24 -13.88 10.19
N ALA A 590 -1.80 -14.75 11.02
CA ALA A 590 -1.06 -15.84 11.67
C ALA A 590 -0.44 -16.75 10.61
N LYS A 591 0.77 -17.23 10.86
CA LYS A 591 1.46 -18.18 10.00
C LYS A 591 1.48 -19.60 10.60
N GLY A 592 1.33 -19.70 11.90
CA GLY A 592 1.32 -20.92 12.69
C GLY A 592 0.77 -20.64 14.09
N GLY A 593 1.13 -21.49 15.04
CA GLY A 593 0.73 -21.36 16.44
C GLY A 593 -0.70 -21.79 16.71
N THR A 594 -1.10 -21.68 17.99
CA THR A 594 -2.42 -22.11 18.46
C THR A 594 -3.10 -21.00 19.26
N ILE A 595 -4.41 -20.79 19.04
CA ILE A 595 -5.21 -19.83 19.81
C ILE A 595 -6.50 -20.53 20.27
N ASN A 596 -6.71 -20.55 21.58
CA ASN A 596 -7.89 -21.09 22.22
C ASN A 596 -8.63 -20.00 22.98
N ILE A 597 -9.85 -19.68 22.56
CA ILE A 597 -10.74 -18.73 23.22
C ILE A 597 -11.86 -19.53 23.85
N LEU A 598 -11.83 -19.65 25.18
CA LEU A 598 -12.68 -20.58 25.92
C LEU A 598 -13.71 -19.88 26.80
N LYS A 599 -14.81 -20.56 27.00
CA LYS A 599 -15.86 -20.21 28.01
C LYS A 599 -15.32 -20.42 29.41
N VAL A 600 -15.66 -19.54 30.33
CA VAL A 600 -15.20 -19.63 31.69
C VAL A 600 -16.34 -19.22 32.68
N LEU A 601 -16.30 -19.72 33.90
CA LEU A 601 -16.95 -19.13 35.05
C LEU A 601 -15.94 -18.28 35.79
N ASN A 602 -16.15 -16.96 35.84
CA ASN A 602 -15.28 -16.07 36.57
C ASN A 602 -15.43 -16.26 38.11
N HIS A 603 -14.55 -15.66 38.88
CA HIS A 603 -14.56 -15.73 40.34
C HIS A 603 -15.88 -15.26 40.99
N ASN A 604 -16.66 -14.45 40.28
CA ASN A 604 -17.99 -14.01 40.74
C ASN A 604 -19.13 -14.98 40.34
N GLY A 605 -18.81 -16.11 39.72
CA GLY A 605 -19.74 -17.08 39.21
C GLY A 605 -20.51 -16.67 37.95
N ALA A 606 -20.11 -15.57 37.30
CA ALA A 606 -20.67 -15.20 36.02
C ALA A 606 -20.01 -16.00 34.87
N ARG A 607 -20.84 -16.47 33.95
CA ARG A 607 -20.40 -17.21 32.78
C ARG A 607 -20.02 -16.23 31.68
N LEU A 608 -18.79 -16.36 31.16
CA LEU A 608 -18.30 -15.66 29.99
C LEU A 608 -18.29 -16.60 28.79
N ASP A 609 -18.70 -16.09 27.63
CA ASP A 609 -19.06 -16.94 26.48
C ASP A 609 -17.92 -17.38 25.60
N GLY A 610 -16.70 -16.90 25.81
CA GLY A 610 -15.54 -17.25 24.99
C GLY A 610 -15.70 -16.79 23.54
N SER A 611 -16.23 -15.57 23.34
CA SER A 611 -16.50 -14.97 22.04
C SER A 611 -15.36 -14.08 21.57
N VAL A 612 -15.29 -13.81 20.27
CA VAL A 612 -14.30 -12.93 19.64
C VAL A 612 -14.96 -11.80 18.85
N GLY A 613 -14.25 -10.69 18.74
CA GLY A 613 -14.67 -9.54 17.94
C GLY A 613 -14.52 -9.74 16.43
N LYS A 614 -14.54 -8.62 15.68
CA LYS A 614 -14.49 -8.59 14.22
C LYS A 614 -13.17 -9.11 13.67
N SER A 615 -13.22 -9.59 12.43
CA SER A 615 -12.03 -9.92 11.64
C SER A 615 -11.10 -10.96 12.31
N PHE A 616 -11.68 -11.90 13.07
CA PHE A 616 -10.96 -13.04 13.62
C PHE A 616 -10.28 -13.82 12.48
N ALA A 617 -9.02 -14.23 12.66
CA ALA A 617 -8.21 -14.96 11.71
C ALA A 617 -8.14 -14.32 10.29
N TYR A 618 -8.28 -12.99 10.18
CA TYR A 618 -8.16 -12.27 8.90
C TYR A 618 -6.81 -12.56 8.25
N GLY A 619 -6.83 -13.16 7.06
CA GLY A 619 -5.63 -13.47 6.30
C GLY A 619 -4.69 -14.48 6.95
N ALA A 620 -5.16 -15.29 7.90
CA ALA A 620 -4.36 -16.33 8.51
C ALA A 620 -3.90 -17.38 7.47
N GLN A 621 -2.60 -17.70 7.50
CA GLN A 621 -1.91 -18.59 6.56
C GLN A 621 -1.66 -19.97 7.16
N GLY A 622 -1.80 -20.12 8.47
CA GLY A 622 -1.61 -21.32 9.24
C GLY A 622 -2.05 -21.15 10.68
N GLY A 623 -1.93 -22.21 11.46
CA GLY A 623 -2.32 -22.25 12.86
C GLY A 623 -3.58 -23.06 13.11
N PHE A 624 -3.86 -23.33 14.40
CA PHE A 624 -5.04 -24.03 14.87
C PHE A 624 -5.78 -23.20 15.90
N PHE A 625 -7.03 -22.83 15.61
CA PHE A 625 -7.77 -21.88 16.41
C PHE A 625 -9.11 -22.45 16.86
N ILE A 626 -9.45 -22.24 18.12
CA ILE A 626 -10.75 -22.64 18.73
C ILE A 626 -11.41 -21.40 19.32
N VAL A 627 -12.67 -21.17 18.96
CA VAL A 627 -13.55 -20.17 19.56
C VAL A 627 -14.78 -20.90 20.08
N GLN A 628 -14.94 -20.98 21.40
CA GLN A 628 -16.08 -21.68 21.98
C GLN A 628 -17.40 -20.89 21.93
N GLY A 629 -17.30 -19.57 21.84
CA GLY A 629 -18.43 -18.66 21.72
C GLY A 629 -18.73 -18.27 20.28
N ASP A 630 -19.20 -17.05 20.14
CA ASP A 630 -19.55 -16.43 18.88
C ASP A 630 -18.35 -15.68 18.27
N ALA A 631 -18.40 -15.42 16.97
CA ALA A 631 -17.50 -14.49 16.31
C ALA A 631 -18.30 -13.36 15.67
N ASP A 632 -17.82 -12.13 15.84
CA ASP A 632 -18.41 -10.97 15.17
C ASP A 632 -18.11 -11.00 13.67
N THR A 633 -18.51 -9.97 12.95
CA THR A 633 -18.45 -9.90 11.48
C THR A 633 -17.06 -10.16 10.90
N ARG A 634 -17.03 -10.77 9.71
CA ARG A 634 -15.81 -11.00 8.91
C ARG A 634 -14.82 -11.99 9.53
N ALA A 635 -15.30 -12.97 10.27
CA ALA A 635 -14.44 -14.06 10.73
C ALA A 635 -13.84 -14.84 9.54
N CYS A 636 -12.55 -15.17 9.62
CA CYS A 636 -11.77 -15.91 8.60
C CYS A 636 -11.80 -15.31 7.20
N ILE A 637 -12.05 -13.99 7.09
CA ILE A 637 -11.96 -13.30 5.81
C ILE A 637 -10.53 -13.43 5.26
N ARG A 638 -10.39 -13.77 3.99
CA ARG A 638 -9.07 -13.94 3.37
C ARG A 638 -8.19 -15.06 3.97
N MET A 639 -8.74 -15.94 4.76
CA MET A 639 -7.99 -17.07 5.31
C MET A 639 -7.40 -17.93 4.17
N SER A 640 -6.16 -18.35 4.32
CA SER A 640 -5.42 -19.06 3.28
C SER A 640 -4.69 -20.31 3.78
N GLY A 641 -4.91 -20.76 5.03
CA GLY A 641 -4.24 -21.98 5.51
C GLY A 641 -4.56 -22.45 6.91
N ALA A 642 -5.20 -21.65 7.75
CA ALA A 642 -5.49 -22.03 9.14
C ALA A 642 -6.61 -23.08 9.25
N ASP A 643 -6.62 -23.81 10.36
CA ASP A 643 -7.72 -24.70 10.81
C ASP A 643 -8.46 -24.02 11.95
N VAL A 644 -9.76 -23.85 11.84
CA VAL A 644 -10.57 -23.09 12.78
C VAL A 644 -11.80 -23.87 13.23
N ILE A 645 -12.10 -23.87 14.53
CA ILE A 645 -13.33 -24.44 15.09
C ILE A 645 -14.12 -23.33 15.78
N PHE A 646 -15.36 -23.13 15.35
CA PHE A 646 -16.34 -22.27 16.00
C PHE A 646 -17.37 -23.10 16.76
N GLY A 647 -17.52 -22.84 18.06
CA GLY A 647 -18.58 -23.38 18.88
C GLY A 647 -19.88 -22.69 18.59
N GLY A 648 -20.23 -21.75 19.43
CA GLY A 648 -21.51 -21.07 19.45
C GLY A 648 -22.63 -21.88 20.10
N MET A 649 -23.67 -21.21 20.60
CA MET A 649 -24.85 -21.83 21.12
C MET A 649 -26.05 -21.21 20.43
N ILE A 650 -26.94 -22.04 19.91
CA ILE A 650 -28.20 -21.60 19.32
C ILE A 650 -29.22 -21.46 20.44
N HIS A 651 -29.62 -20.23 20.73
CA HIS A 651 -30.56 -19.91 21.81
C HIS A 651 -32.01 -19.76 21.32
N GLU A 652 -32.19 -19.48 20.03
CA GLU A 652 -33.48 -19.17 19.42
C GLU A 652 -33.70 -19.95 18.13
N PRO A 653 -34.94 -20.28 17.75
CA PRO A 653 -35.23 -20.84 16.44
C PRO A 653 -34.96 -19.81 15.33
N LEU A 654 -34.81 -20.27 14.10
CA LEU A 654 -34.71 -19.39 12.94
C LEU A 654 -36.05 -18.65 12.74
N ARG A 655 -35.98 -17.35 12.57
CA ARG A 655 -37.12 -16.44 12.36
C ARG A 655 -37.18 -15.97 10.91
N ASP A 656 -37.22 -16.92 9.97
CA ASP A 656 -37.26 -16.64 8.53
C ASP A 656 -38.59 -16.01 8.09
N ASP A 657 -39.71 -16.36 8.78
CA ASP A 657 -41.02 -15.77 8.64
C ASP A 657 -41.03 -14.24 8.86
N LEU A 658 -40.13 -13.74 9.69
CA LEU A 658 -39.96 -12.31 9.97
C LEU A 658 -38.79 -11.66 9.23
N GLY A 659 -38.15 -12.38 8.33
CA GLY A 659 -36.92 -11.92 7.64
C GLY A 659 -35.71 -11.82 8.56
N GLY A 660 -35.75 -12.35 9.76
CA GLY A 660 -34.69 -12.29 10.78
C GLY A 660 -33.62 -13.36 10.63
N LEU A 661 -33.17 -13.66 9.41
CA LEU A 661 -32.24 -14.75 9.10
C LEU A 661 -30.89 -14.68 9.84
N GLY A 662 -30.46 -13.52 10.25
CA GLY A 662 -29.19 -13.32 10.97
C GLY A 662 -29.32 -13.25 12.50
N ALA A 663 -30.54 -13.28 13.04
CA ALA A 663 -30.77 -12.99 14.46
C ALA A 663 -30.07 -13.98 15.40
N ARG A 664 -30.14 -15.28 15.09
CA ARG A 664 -29.50 -16.35 15.89
C ARG A 664 -28.05 -16.66 15.48
N ALA A 665 -27.49 -15.98 14.47
CA ALA A 665 -26.17 -16.30 13.92
C ALA A 665 -25.07 -16.21 14.98
N ASN A 666 -24.26 -17.25 15.09
CA ASN A 666 -23.04 -17.27 15.89
C ASN A 666 -21.85 -16.62 15.14
N LEU A 667 -21.90 -16.61 13.80
CA LEU A 667 -21.03 -15.80 12.96
C LEU A 667 -21.85 -14.63 12.43
N LYS A 668 -21.57 -13.42 12.90
CA LYS A 668 -22.44 -12.23 12.72
C LYS A 668 -22.54 -11.70 11.29
N GLY A 669 -21.87 -12.34 10.33
CA GLY A 669 -21.99 -12.07 8.91
C GLY A 669 -20.65 -11.90 8.20
N TYR A 670 -20.67 -12.14 6.90
CA TYR A 670 -19.53 -12.02 5.99
C TYR A 670 -18.33 -12.90 6.37
N ALA A 671 -18.56 -14.01 7.07
CA ALA A 671 -17.53 -14.97 7.41
C ALA A 671 -17.01 -15.69 6.15
N PHE A 672 -15.72 -16.03 6.14
CA PHE A 672 -15.03 -16.76 5.05
C PHE A 672 -15.02 -16.05 3.69
N GLU A 673 -15.32 -14.74 3.64
CA GLU A 673 -15.22 -13.99 2.38
C GLU A 673 -13.80 -14.07 1.82
N TYR A 674 -13.72 -14.30 0.49
CA TYR A 674 -12.46 -14.40 -0.24
C TYR A 674 -11.46 -15.43 0.33
N MET A 675 -11.89 -16.40 1.08
CA MET A 675 -11.06 -17.51 1.55
C MET A 675 -10.45 -18.26 0.36
N THR A 676 -9.17 -18.60 0.45
CA THR A 676 -8.43 -19.25 -0.64
C THR A 676 -7.93 -20.65 -0.27
N SER A 677 -7.80 -20.96 1.03
CA SER A 677 -7.40 -22.26 1.55
C SER A 677 -7.68 -22.33 3.05
N GLY A 678 -7.40 -23.47 3.69
CA GLY A 678 -7.68 -23.74 5.10
C GLY A 678 -8.99 -24.47 5.32
N ARG A 679 -9.30 -24.78 6.59
CA ARG A 679 -10.51 -25.52 7.00
C ARG A 679 -11.20 -24.82 8.16
N ALA A 680 -12.51 -24.77 8.12
CA ALA A 680 -13.31 -24.29 9.23
C ALA A 680 -14.41 -25.29 9.59
N LEU A 681 -14.61 -25.53 10.88
CA LEU A 681 -15.76 -26.29 11.41
C LEU A 681 -16.65 -25.34 12.19
N VAL A 682 -17.90 -25.21 11.77
CA VAL A 682 -18.90 -24.37 12.44
C VAL A 682 -19.93 -25.29 13.11
N LEU A 683 -19.98 -25.26 14.44
CA LEU A 683 -20.89 -26.08 15.23
C LEU A 683 -22.22 -25.36 15.52
N GLY A 684 -22.21 -24.02 15.52
CA GLY A 684 -23.36 -23.15 15.69
C GLY A 684 -24.03 -22.77 14.37
N ASP A 685 -24.74 -21.63 14.36
CA ASP A 685 -25.37 -21.07 13.16
C ASP A 685 -24.38 -20.13 12.43
N PRO A 686 -24.06 -20.39 11.16
CA PRO A 686 -23.11 -19.57 10.40
C PRO A 686 -23.69 -18.22 9.94
N GLY A 687 -24.99 -18.02 10.08
CA GLY A 687 -25.73 -16.89 9.51
C GLY A 687 -25.91 -17.01 7.98
N PRO A 688 -26.66 -16.07 7.37
CA PRO A 688 -27.03 -16.14 5.95
C PRO A 688 -25.93 -15.65 4.98
N TRP A 689 -24.92 -14.92 5.46
CA TRP A 689 -23.91 -14.27 4.60
C TRP A 689 -22.52 -14.84 4.85
N ILE A 690 -22.20 -15.93 4.19
CA ILE A 690 -20.91 -16.62 4.30
C ILE A 690 -20.31 -16.90 2.92
N CYS A 691 -18.98 -17.09 2.88
CA CYS A 691 -18.22 -17.58 1.72
C CYS A 691 -18.29 -16.71 0.46
N ALA A 692 -18.66 -15.43 0.54
CA ALA A 692 -18.70 -14.55 -0.64
C ALA A 692 -17.30 -14.42 -1.28
N GLY A 693 -17.18 -14.67 -2.59
CA GLY A 693 -15.90 -14.61 -3.30
C GLY A 693 -14.88 -15.67 -2.87
N MET A 694 -15.26 -16.69 -2.11
CA MET A 694 -14.41 -17.82 -1.74
C MET A 694 -13.94 -18.57 -3.00
N THR A 695 -12.65 -18.83 -3.11
CA THR A 695 -12.03 -19.49 -4.27
C THR A 695 -11.35 -20.80 -3.92
N GLY A 696 -11.20 -21.12 -2.62
CA GLY A 696 -10.62 -22.36 -2.13
C GLY A 696 -10.81 -22.49 -0.62
N GLY A 697 -10.39 -23.63 -0.07
CA GLY A 697 -10.63 -24.00 1.33
C GLY A 697 -11.93 -24.77 1.52
N THR A 698 -12.24 -25.18 2.77
CA THR A 698 -13.40 -25.99 3.10
C THR A 698 -14.06 -25.49 4.39
N VAL A 699 -15.35 -25.29 4.36
CA VAL A 699 -16.17 -24.96 5.54
C VAL A 699 -17.12 -26.15 5.81
N TYR A 700 -16.97 -26.75 6.96
CA TYR A 700 -17.86 -27.80 7.46
C TYR A 700 -18.91 -27.18 8.39
N GLN A 701 -20.16 -27.34 8.06
CA GLN A 701 -21.28 -26.86 8.86
C GLN A 701 -21.98 -28.04 9.54
N ARG A 702 -22.12 -27.99 10.88
CA ARG A 702 -23.00 -28.90 11.56
C ARG A 702 -24.46 -28.62 11.16
N VAL A 703 -25.15 -29.62 10.68
CA VAL A 703 -26.58 -29.50 10.38
C VAL A 703 -27.34 -29.22 11.68
N GLN A 704 -28.10 -28.16 11.68
CA GLN A 704 -28.94 -27.77 12.82
C GLN A 704 -30.37 -28.28 12.60
N PRO A 705 -31.05 -28.79 13.62
CA PRO A 705 -32.49 -29.02 13.51
C PRO A 705 -33.23 -27.69 13.32
N GLU A 706 -34.32 -27.71 12.58
CA GLU A 706 -35.20 -26.55 12.34
C GLU A 706 -35.70 -25.90 13.63
#